data_5c9650e7716d88e817b535ff9c3ac07d
#
_entry.id   5c9650e7716d88e817b535ff9c3ac07d
#
_cell.length_a   1.000
_cell.length_b   1.000
_cell.length_c   1.000
_cell.angle_alpha   90.00
_cell.angle_beta   90.00
_cell.angle_gamma   90.00
#
_symmetry.space_group_name_H-M   'P 1'
#
loop_
_entity.id
_entity.type
_entity.pdbx_description
1 polymer ?
#
loop_
_entity_poly.entity_id
_entity_poly.type
_entity_poly.pdbx_seq_one_letter_code
_entity_poly.pdbx_strand_id
1 'polypeptide(L)'
;MKITFSSLLLAALAWGTPLQVSAAKKAATNNKYAGYLFAYFEGSGNQQEHLRFAISEDAKNWYALNDNQPIIASDSISTSGGIRDPHILRGEDGCYYIVATDMNTVKNGWKDNPGIVLMKSKDLVNWTHSKIVLKEDYKEHFSDAYWVWAPQTIYDKKAKKYMIYFTLQRTGDGRKSLVTYYAYANKDFTGFESEPKVLFNAKYGCIDNDIIERNGVYHMFYKGNTKDANGKEIKNGIQQATAKNLKGPWKEDFKYIDAYADTKTGVEGSGVFKLNDKDEYVLMYDLYGSGRYEYQTSKDLNSFSTRPESFRKDFYPRHGTVCSVTKDELERLQQKWGYVLKHDFVATGNPLFTHIHTADPAVLVEKDTLWLFTGHDAKGNHSGYVMRDWKVFSTTDMKHWTQYPTPLMVSDFKWAKSKQAYAGHVVARNGKYYWFVSTNWCGIGVAVSDKITDPYKDALGKPLLTKKDCFDSKHGWSCIDPAIFIDDDNTPYIIWGNRECYIAKLKDNMLEIDGEIKRVDVGTEFPFTEAPWIHKYNGKYYLTYASGWPEKIAYAMADNIMGPWTAKGIISEIAGNSNTTHPAIVNYNDQWLFFSHNGALPDGGSGTRSVIIEPMAYNADGTIRPIAPTTKGVSGLGNPILPGFHADPEILYSNKTGKYYIYSTTDGKPGWGGNKYYVYSSSDLKEWKNEGVALDAKSDQISWANGNLWAPAAVEVKQKNGSYKYYLYFSARPNDNGRKQMGVAVSDSPTGPFVDLGHPLLAKNHPGCKGQLIDVDVFIDPVSKKPYLYWGNSFMAGAELEPSMTKIKDETVTVMTPKGGSLRDYAYREAPYVFYRNGLYYFMWSVDDTGAANYHVAYGTSKSPLGPIEVAKDPVVLIQDPQHEIYGTAHNSVIQKPGTDEWYIVYHRINKDYIHFQPGVHREVCIDKMEFNADGTIKRVVPTHTGIK
;
A
#
# COMPACT_ATOMS: atom_id res chain seq x y z
N MET A 1 64.06 5.81 -10.79
CA MET A 1 64.89 7.01 -10.57
C MET A 1 64.13 7.95 -9.69
N LYS A 2 64.61 8.09 -8.45
CA LYS A 2 64.08 9.03 -7.44
C LYS A 2 64.40 10.44 -7.86
N ILE A 3 63.54 11.42 -7.56
CA ILE A 3 63.98 12.73 -7.02
C ILE A 3 62.76 13.38 -6.34
N THR A 4 62.99 13.78 -5.13
CA THR A 4 62.23 14.47 -4.12
C THR A 4 62.52 16.02 -4.13
N PHE A 5 61.74 16.77 -3.35
CA PHE A 5 61.93 18.10 -2.70
C PHE A 5 61.53 19.34 -3.55
N SER A 6 61.00 20.41 -3.02
CA SER A 6 60.87 20.95 -1.63
C SER A 6 59.99 22.22 -1.65
N SER A 7 59.48 22.53 -0.49
CA SER A 7 58.81 23.73 -0.05
C SER A 7 59.44 25.08 -0.38
N LEU A 8 58.64 26.14 -0.50
CA LEU A 8 59.00 27.50 -0.06
C LEU A 8 57.78 28.30 0.41
N LEU A 9 57.89 28.74 1.65
CA LEU A 9 57.05 29.65 2.39
C LEU A 9 57.32 31.08 1.95
N LEU A 10 56.30 31.93 1.78
CA LEU A 10 56.48 33.39 1.93
C LEU A 10 55.22 33.99 2.62
N ALA A 11 55.48 34.58 3.74
CA ALA A 11 54.53 35.31 4.57
C ALA A 11 54.32 36.72 4.07
N ALA A 12 53.07 37.21 4.14
CA ALA A 12 52.78 38.63 4.13
C ALA A 12 51.73 38.93 5.21
N LEU A 13 52.11 39.69 6.21
CA LEU A 13 51.29 40.22 7.28
C LEU A 13 50.37 41.34 6.76
N ALA A 14 49.07 41.25 7.05
CA ALA A 14 48.23 42.45 7.10
C ALA A 14 47.26 42.30 8.28
N TRP A 15 47.23 43.29 9.11
CA TRP A 15 46.45 43.43 10.35
C TRP A 15 44.96 43.58 10.06
N GLY A 16 44.13 42.71 10.63
CA GLY A 16 42.67 42.82 10.68
C GLY A 16 42.17 42.14 11.96
N THR A 17 41.57 42.93 12.84
CA THR A 17 40.97 42.53 14.11
C THR A 17 40.04 41.34 13.98
N PRO A 18 40.04 40.32 14.86
CA PRO A 18 39.11 39.22 14.80
C PRO A 18 37.75 39.67 15.42
N LEU A 19 36.72 39.71 14.60
CA LEU A 19 35.37 39.60 15.02
C LEU A 19 35.17 38.25 15.69
N GLN A 20 35.04 38.21 17.00
CA GLN A 20 34.58 37.04 17.74
C GLN A 20 33.13 36.74 17.34
N VAL A 21 32.95 35.84 16.39
CA VAL A 21 31.68 35.15 16.23
C VAL A 21 31.61 34.12 17.36
N SER A 22 30.88 34.46 18.40
CA SER A 22 30.48 33.54 19.46
C SER A 22 29.64 32.46 18.81
N ALA A 23 30.27 31.35 18.41
CA ALA A 23 29.56 30.12 18.16
C ALA A 23 29.02 29.61 19.50
N ALA A 24 27.74 29.90 19.77
CA ALA A 24 27.04 29.26 20.84
C ALA A 24 27.12 27.74 20.57
N LYS A 25 27.97 27.04 21.35
CA LYS A 25 27.92 25.61 21.47
C LYS A 25 26.51 25.24 21.91
N LYS A 26 25.69 24.81 20.98
CA LYS A 26 24.48 24.04 21.28
C LYS A 26 24.96 22.86 22.10
N ALA A 27 24.67 22.84 23.37
CA ALA A 27 24.87 21.68 24.23
C ALA A 27 24.12 20.53 23.55
N ALA A 28 24.84 19.51 23.10
CA ALA A 28 24.23 18.27 22.65
C ALA A 28 23.50 17.69 23.87
N THR A 29 22.22 17.95 23.99
CA THR A 29 21.36 17.20 24.88
C THR A 29 21.41 15.76 24.37
N ASN A 30 21.92 14.85 25.18
CA ASN A 30 21.87 13.41 24.97
C ASN A 30 20.37 13.01 25.03
N ASN A 31 19.63 13.29 23.99
CA ASN A 31 18.20 13.05 23.97
C ASN A 31 17.99 11.54 23.73
N LYS A 32 17.51 10.82 24.73
CA LYS A 32 17.22 9.39 24.67
C LYS A 32 16.19 9.07 23.59
N TYR A 33 15.31 10.00 23.27
CA TYR A 33 14.19 9.80 22.35
C TYR A 33 14.42 10.54 21.03
N ALA A 34 14.09 9.88 19.91
CA ALA A 34 14.24 10.40 18.57
C ALA A 34 12.92 10.85 17.94
N GLY A 35 11.80 10.45 18.54
CA GLY A 35 10.48 10.80 18.01
C GLY A 35 9.35 10.40 18.95
N TYR A 36 8.16 10.27 18.36
CA TYR A 36 6.91 10.01 19.05
C TYR A 36 6.09 8.98 18.30
N LEU A 37 5.32 8.19 19.03
CA LEU A 37 4.31 7.26 18.54
C LEU A 37 2.93 7.71 19.01
N PHE A 38 2.00 7.88 18.09
CA PHE A 38 0.59 8.22 18.34
C PHE A 38 -0.28 6.99 18.10
N ALA A 39 -0.97 6.54 19.14
CA ALA A 39 -1.99 5.51 19.05
C ALA A 39 -3.37 6.18 18.95
N TYR A 40 -4.17 5.83 17.93
CA TYR A 40 -5.45 6.47 17.63
C TYR A 40 -6.44 5.54 16.94
N PHE A 41 -7.68 5.99 16.76
CA PHE A 41 -8.70 5.44 15.88
C PHE A 41 -9.32 6.57 15.04
N GLU A 42 -10.18 6.31 14.05
CA GLU A 42 -10.62 7.36 13.11
C GLU A 42 -12.08 7.79 13.24
N GLY A 43 -12.95 7.04 13.87
CA GLY A 43 -14.36 7.45 13.98
C GLY A 43 -15.33 6.30 14.24
N SER A 44 -16.58 6.47 13.85
CA SER A 44 -17.70 5.57 14.11
C SER A 44 -18.24 4.90 12.84
N GLY A 45 -17.40 4.68 11.86
CA GLY A 45 -17.76 4.02 10.59
C GLY A 45 -17.12 2.66 10.42
N ASN A 46 -17.51 1.93 9.37
CA ASN A 46 -16.85 0.70 8.97
C ASN A 46 -15.34 0.92 8.84
N GLN A 47 -14.53 0.01 9.41
CA GLN A 47 -13.08 0.06 9.43
C GLN A 47 -12.46 1.27 10.17
N GLN A 48 -13.25 2.10 10.87
CA GLN A 48 -12.75 3.29 11.57
C GLN A 48 -12.45 3.02 13.05
N GLU A 49 -13.17 2.09 13.69
CA GLU A 49 -13.00 1.71 15.09
C GLU A 49 -11.93 0.63 15.25
N HIS A 50 -10.72 0.95 14.82
CA HIS A 50 -9.55 0.06 14.87
C HIS A 50 -8.31 0.80 15.38
N LEU A 51 -7.45 0.07 16.08
CA LEU A 51 -6.19 0.60 16.56
C LEU A 51 -5.24 0.89 15.40
N ARG A 52 -4.78 2.13 15.31
CA ARG A 52 -3.81 2.63 14.33
C ARG A 52 -2.66 3.32 15.02
N PHE A 53 -1.55 3.38 14.30
CA PHE A 53 -0.35 4.09 14.75
C PHE A 53 0.07 5.15 13.72
N ALA A 54 0.62 6.26 14.25
CA ALA A 54 1.35 7.23 13.46
C ALA A 54 2.62 7.64 14.20
N ILE A 55 3.63 8.09 13.44
CA ILE A 55 4.92 8.53 13.98
C ILE A 55 5.19 9.99 13.67
N SER A 56 6.03 10.61 14.50
CA SER A 56 6.54 11.97 14.30
C SER A 56 7.93 12.10 14.92
N GLU A 57 8.81 12.89 14.30
CA GLU A 57 10.09 13.27 14.92
C GLU A 57 10.00 14.56 15.72
N ASP A 58 9.02 15.41 15.45
CA ASP A 58 8.92 16.78 16.01
C ASP A 58 7.60 17.06 16.75
N ALA A 59 6.73 16.06 16.90
CA ALA A 59 5.38 16.17 17.48
C ALA A 59 4.43 17.11 16.72
N LYS A 60 4.80 17.59 15.53
CA LYS A 60 4.00 18.51 14.71
C LYS A 60 3.61 17.89 13.37
N ASN A 61 4.54 17.19 12.76
CA ASN A 61 4.35 16.49 11.49
C ASN A 61 4.19 14.99 11.79
N TRP A 62 3.00 14.46 11.51
CA TRP A 62 2.61 13.09 11.82
C TRP A 62 2.33 12.29 10.56
N TYR A 63 2.78 11.04 10.54
CA TYR A 63 2.68 10.13 9.41
C TYR A 63 2.12 8.80 9.86
N ALA A 64 1.00 8.39 9.23
CA ALA A 64 0.36 7.12 9.56
C ALA A 64 1.25 5.94 9.18
N LEU A 65 1.35 4.97 10.07
CA LEU A 65 1.97 3.67 9.78
C LEU A 65 0.96 2.75 9.07
N ASN A 66 1.47 1.71 8.38
CA ASN A 66 0.67 0.71 7.68
C ASN A 66 -0.31 1.32 6.67
N ASP A 67 0.06 2.44 6.03
CA ASP A 67 -0.80 3.18 5.13
C ASP A 67 -2.18 3.49 5.76
N ASN A 68 -2.15 3.90 7.01
CA ASN A 68 -3.33 4.16 7.84
C ASN A 68 -4.29 2.96 8.00
N GLN A 69 -3.82 1.73 7.73
CA GLN A 69 -4.59 0.52 8.04
C GLN A 69 -4.41 0.13 9.51
N PRO A 70 -5.34 -0.66 10.09
CA PRO A 70 -5.18 -1.18 11.43
C PRO A 70 -3.86 -1.93 11.63
N ILE A 71 -3.19 -1.72 12.78
CA ILE A 71 -1.95 -2.43 13.11
C ILE A 71 -2.20 -3.83 13.65
N ILE A 72 -3.43 -4.09 14.09
CA ILE A 72 -3.91 -5.38 14.57
C ILE A 72 -5.42 -5.48 14.32
N ALA A 73 -5.89 -6.68 14.01
CA ALA A 73 -7.32 -6.92 13.79
C ALA A 73 -8.10 -6.76 15.10
N SER A 74 -8.97 -5.75 15.17
CA SER A 74 -9.72 -5.44 16.39
C SER A 74 -10.68 -6.55 16.81
N ASP A 75 -11.22 -7.32 15.87
CA ASP A 75 -12.07 -8.47 16.12
C ASP A 75 -11.35 -9.64 16.81
N SER A 76 -10.02 -9.70 16.69
CA SER A 76 -9.20 -10.70 17.39
C SER A 76 -8.86 -10.32 18.83
N ILE A 77 -8.95 -9.03 19.19
CA ILE A 77 -8.50 -8.52 20.51
C ILE A 77 -9.62 -7.92 21.37
N SER A 78 -10.79 -7.68 20.81
CA SER A 78 -11.95 -7.11 21.53
C SER A 78 -13.16 -8.04 21.48
N THR A 79 -14.14 -7.79 22.35
CA THR A 79 -15.42 -8.53 22.37
C THR A 79 -16.40 -7.99 21.33
N SER A 80 -16.41 -6.67 21.15
CA SER A 80 -17.30 -6.00 20.21
C SER A 80 -16.83 -6.09 18.76
N GLY A 81 -15.53 -6.34 18.52
CA GLY A 81 -14.87 -6.25 17.23
C GLY A 81 -14.42 -4.83 16.87
N GLY A 82 -14.39 -3.90 17.82
CA GLY A 82 -13.96 -2.53 17.65
C GLY A 82 -13.07 -2.02 18.78
N ILE A 83 -12.24 -1.05 18.50
CA ILE A 83 -11.31 -0.38 19.43
C ILE A 83 -11.48 1.12 19.29
N ARG A 84 -11.68 1.80 20.44
CA ARG A 84 -11.73 3.26 20.54
C ARG A 84 -10.82 3.75 21.67
N ASP A 85 -10.51 5.04 21.63
CA ASP A 85 -9.82 5.79 22.68
C ASP A 85 -8.53 5.09 23.20
N PRO A 86 -7.59 4.67 22.32
CA PRO A 86 -6.42 3.96 22.78
C PRO A 86 -5.47 4.89 23.54
N HIS A 87 -5.07 4.46 24.74
CA HIS A 87 -4.03 5.11 25.51
C HIS A 87 -2.76 4.25 25.49
N ILE A 88 -1.63 4.84 25.07
CA ILE A 88 -0.32 4.18 25.04
C ILE A 88 0.61 4.74 26.14
N LEU A 89 1.23 3.86 26.89
CA LEU A 89 2.18 4.18 27.94
C LEU A 89 3.50 3.44 27.74
N ARG A 90 4.63 4.17 27.84
CA ARG A 90 5.94 3.56 28.05
C ARG A 90 6.10 3.25 29.53
N GLY A 91 6.23 1.97 29.88
CA GLY A 91 6.40 1.52 31.26
C GLY A 91 7.81 1.74 31.82
N GLU A 92 7.90 1.78 33.14
CA GLU A 92 9.18 1.85 33.89
C GLU A 92 9.99 0.54 33.81
N ASP A 93 9.35 -0.54 33.37
CA ASP A 93 9.95 -1.87 33.18
C ASP A 93 10.48 -2.09 31.75
N GLY A 94 10.43 -1.05 30.92
CA GLY A 94 10.83 -1.11 29.51
C GLY A 94 9.80 -1.74 28.57
N CYS A 95 8.63 -2.12 29.08
CA CYS A 95 7.50 -2.57 28.26
C CYS A 95 6.63 -1.39 27.84
N TYR A 96 5.74 -1.66 26.89
CA TYR A 96 4.71 -0.73 26.43
C TYR A 96 3.34 -1.30 26.75
N TYR A 97 2.43 -0.44 27.11
CA TYR A 97 1.09 -0.79 27.52
C TYR A 97 0.07 0.00 26.73
N ILE A 98 -0.95 -0.65 26.22
CA ILE A 98 -2.13 0.00 25.63
C ILE A 98 -3.36 -0.46 26.39
N VAL A 99 -4.22 0.49 26.72
CA VAL A 99 -5.60 0.25 27.16
C VAL A 99 -6.53 0.97 26.21
N ALA A 100 -7.68 0.39 25.89
CA ALA A 100 -8.61 0.94 24.92
C ALA A 100 -10.06 0.55 25.23
N THR A 101 -11.01 1.37 24.81
CA THR A 101 -12.44 1.07 24.89
C THR A 101 -12.79 -0.06 23.93
N ASP A 102 -13.41 -1.13 24.43
CA ASP A 102 -13.97 -2.22 23.64
C ASP A 102 -15.36 -1.83 23.13
N MET A 103 -15.41 -1.22 21.93
CA MET A 103 -16.64 -0.68 21.37
C MET A 103 -16.64 -0.70 19.85
N ASN A 104 -17.78 -1.13 19.28
CA ASN A 104 -18.05 -1.07 17.85
C ASN A 104 -19.43 -0.48 17.61
N THR A 105 -19.48 0.78 17.19
CA THR A 105 -20.75 1.50 17.02
C THR A 105 -21.54 1.04 15.81
N VAL A 106 -20.90 0.54 14.78
CA VAL A 106 -21.56 -0.01 13.58
C VAL A 106 -22.33 -1.29 13.93
N LYS A 107 -21.71 -2.16 14.74
CA LYS A 107 -22.26 -3.46 15.10
C LYS A 107 -23.25 -3.38 16.27
N ASN A 108 -22.92 -2.61 17.31
CA ASN A 108 -23.62 -2.61 18.58
C ASN A 108 -24.32 -1.27 18.91
N GLY A 109 -24.10 -0.22 18.08
CA GLY A 109 -24.53 1.14 18.41
C GLY A 109 -23.78 1.72 19.61
N TRP A 110 -24.32 2.78 20.20
CA TRP A 110 -23.78 3.47 21.39
C TRP A 110 -24.27 2.88 22.71
N LYS A 111 -24.71 1.63 22.71
CA LYS A 111 -25.35 0.99 23.85
C LYS A 111 -24.46 -0.12 24.41
N ASP A 112 -24.47 -0.25 25.74
CA ASP A 112 -23.94 -1.40 26.47
C ASP A 112 -22.52 -1.83 26.03
N ASN A 113 -21.54 -1.00 26.35
CA ASN A 113 -20.11 -1.29 26.13
C ASN A 113 -19.32 -1.29 27.45
N PRO A 114 -19.41 -2.35 28.22
CA PRO A 114 -18.81 -2.46 29.55
C PRO A 114 -17.41 -3.02 29.53
N GLY A 115 -16.72 -3.02 28.39
CA GLY A 115 -15.44 -3.68 28.21
C GLY A 115 -14.28 -2.75 27.93
N ILE A 116 -13.08 -3.20 28.31
CA ILE A 116 -11.78 -2.62 27.94
C ILE A 116 -10.84 -3.69 27.41
N VAL A 117 -9.98 -3.29 26.48
CA VAL A 117 -8.88 -4.11 25.96
C VAL A 117 -7.58 -3.67 26.62
N LEU A 118 -6.77 -4.65 27.03
CA LEU A 118 -5.44 -4.45 27.57
C LEU A 118 -4.43 -5.08 26.62
N MET A 119 -3.34 -4.38 26.34
CA MET A 119 -2.26 -4.90 25.50
C MET A 119 -0.90 -4.58 26.11
N LYS A 120 0.06 -5.49 25.92
CA LYS A 120 1.44 -5.35 26.39
C LYS A 120 2.42 -5.74 25.28
N SER A 121 3.48 -4.96 25.14
CA SER A 121 4.56 -5.22 24.18
C SER A 121 5.93 -4.93 24.80
N LYS A 122 6.97 -5.61 24.31
CA LYS A 122 8.37 -5.31 24.64
C LYS A 122 9.07 -4.50 23.54
N ASP A 123 8.44 -4.38 22.37
CA ASP A 123 9.09 -3.88 21.16
C ASP A 123 8.22 -2.97 20.31
N LEU A 124 7.00 -2.66 20.74
CA LEU A 124 5.96 -1.88 20.02
C LEU A 124 5.38 -2.59 18.77
N VAL A 125 5.89 -3.75 18.42
CA VAL A 125 5.53 -4.49 17.19
C VAL A 125 4.72 -5.74 17.51
N ASN A 126 5.18 -6.50 18.50
CA ASN A 126 4.51 -7.72 18.93
C ASN A 126 3.73 -7.46 20.21
N TRP A 127 2.44 -7.71 20.20
CA TRP A 127 1.52 -7.40 21.27
C TRP A 127 0.84 -8.65 21.81
N THR A 128 0.91 -8.86 23.13
CA THR A 128 -0.03 -9.72 23.85
C THR A 128 -1.26 -8.91 24.23
N HIS A 129 -2.42 -9.52 24.31
CA HIS A 129 -3.67 -8.85 24.63
C HIS A 129 -4.56 -9.66 25.55
N SER A 130 -5.42 -8.97 26.26
CA SER A 130 -6.53 -9.52 27.02
C SER A 130 -7.68 -8.51 27.07
N LYS A 131 -8.79 -8.89 27.61
CA LYS A 131 -9.98 -8.05 27.74
C LYS A 131 -10.61 -8.23 29.10
N ILE A 132 -11.25 -7.17 29.59
CA ILE A 132 -12.05 -7.14 30.81
C ILE A 132 -13.46 -6.70 30.42
N VAL A 133 -14.46 -7.45 30.84
CA VAL A 133 -15.88 -7.08 30.72
C VAL A 133 -16.43 -6.91 32.13
N LEU A 134 -16.51 -5.68 32.61
CA LEU A 134 -16.78 -5.36 34.02
C LEU A 134 -18.01 -6.07 34.57
N LYS A 135 -19.13 -6.10 33.84
CA LYS A 135 -20.35 -6.73 34.25
C LYS A 135 -20.30 -8.27 34.34
N GLU A 136 -19.29 -8.88 33.74
CA GLU A 136 -19.06 -10.33 33.75
C GLU A 136 -17.96 -10.71 34.75
N ASP A 137 -16.82 -10.04 34.69
CA ASP A 137 -15.61 -10.35 35.48
C ASP A 137 -15.73 -9.86 36.94
N TYR A 138 -16.54 -8.80 37.18
CA TYR A 138 -16.78 -8.20 38.50
C TYR A 138 -18.28 -8.09 38.82
N LYS A 139 -19.02 -9.17 38.58
CA LYS A 139 -20.47 -9.24 38.56
C LYS A 139 -21.10 -8.85 39.90
N GLU A 140 -20.46 -9.13 41.03
CA GLU A 140 -21.00 -8.86 42.35
C GLU A 140 -21.33 -7.38 42.55
N HIS A 141 -20.48 -6.47 42.10
CA HIS A 141 -20.68 -5.04 42.30
C HIS A 141 -20.78 -4.22 41.02
N PHE A 142 -20.59 -4.84 39.82
CA PHE A 142 -20.54 -4.14 38.52
C PHE A 142 -21.46 -4.76 37.45
N SER A 143 -22.46 -5.59 37.88
CA SER A 143 -23.45 -6.19 36.96
C SER A 143 -24.26 -5.14 36.19
N ASP A 144 -24.36 -3.92 36.70
CA ASP A 144 -25.05 -2.78 36.11
C ASP A 144 -24.13 -1.82 35.32
N ALA A 145 -22.86 -2.19 35.11
CA ALA A 145 -21.94 -1.42 34.26
C ALA A 145 -22.49 -1.32 32.84
N TYR A 146 -22.64 -0.08 32.34
CA TYR A 146 -23.25 0.20 31.05
C TYR A 146 -22.23 0.75 30.03
N TRP A 147 -21.50 1.80 30.40
CA TRP A 147 -20.38 2.34 29.63
C TRP A 147 -19.09 2.28 30.42
N VAL A 148 -18.06 1.72 29.81
CA VAL A 148 -16.68 1.77 30.30
C VAL A 148 -15.84 2.42 29.22
N TRP A 149 -15.61 3.72 29.34
CA TRP A 149 -15.08 4.54 28.28
C TRP A 149 -13.73 5.13 28.58
N ALA A 150 -12.93 5.31 27.50
CA ALA A 150 -11.64 5.98 27.47
C ALA A 150 -10.72 5.54 28.63
N PRO A 151 -10.42 4.24 28.76
CA PRO A 151 -9.49 3.78 29.76
C PRO A 151 -8.09 4.33 29.48
N GLN A 152 -7.40 4.71 30.55
CA GLN A 152 -6.01 5.15 30.46
C GLN A 152 -5.20 4.48 31.56
N THR A 153 -3.87 4.56 31.46
CA THR A 153 -2.96 3.94 32.44
C THR A 153 -1.81 4.84 32.81
N ILE A 154 -1.43 4.82 34.08
CA ILE A 154 -0.30 5.54 34.62
C ILE A 154 0.46 4.68 35.64
N TYR A 155 1.78 4.81 35.71
CA TYR A 155 2.56 4.13 36.73
C TYR A 155 2.50 4.87 38.08
N ASP A 156 1.90 4.23 39.06
CA ASP A 156 1.92 4.74 40.45
C ASP A 156 3.28 4.41 41.09
N LYS A 157 4.15 5.40 41.12
CA LYS A 157 5.52 5.28 41.72
C LYS A 157 5.51 4.87 43.17
N LYS A 158 4.46 5.25 43.92
CA LYS A 158 4.31 4.91 45.33
C LYS A 158 3.86 3.46 45.53
N ALA A 159 2.90 3.02 44.77
CA ALA A 159 2.41 1.63 44.79
C ALA A 159 3.32 0.68 43.99
N LYS A 160 4.17 1.19 43.12
CA LYS A 160 4.98 0.45 42.12
C LYS A 160 4.13 -0.45 41.24
N LYS A 161 2.98 0.08 40.77
CA LYS A 161 2.01 -0.64 39.97
C LYS A 161 1.46 0.25 38.87
N TYR A 162 0.95 -0.38 37.81
CA TYR A 162 0.21 0.33 36.77
C TYR A 162 -1.25 0.50 37.20
N MET A 163 -1.70 1.73 37.31
CA MET A 163 -3.09 2.08 37.60
C MET A 163 -3.82 2.27 36.27
N ILE A 164 -4.90 1.53 36.05
CA ILE A 164 -5.81 1.72 34.95
C ILE A 164 -7.02 2.48 35.50
N TYR A 165 -7.41 3.57 34.82
CA TYR A 165 -8.54 4.39 35.19
C TYR A 165 -9.42 4.65 33.96
N PHE A 166 -10.72 4.79 34.18
CA PHE A 166 -11.72 4.89 33.10
C PHE A 166 -12.99 5.55 33.59
N THR A 167 -13.79 6.10 32.69
CA THR A 167 -15.14 6.59 33.02
C THR A 167 -16.13 5.44 33.02
N LEU A 168 -16.91 5.35 34.08
CA LEU A 168 -18.00 4.36 34.24
C LEU A 168 -19.34 5.07 34.29
N GLN A 169 -20.32 4.56 33.52
CA GLN A 169 -21.73 4.85 33.66
C GLN A 169 -22.47 3.58 34.06
N ARG A 170 -23.45 3.68 34.97
CA ARG A 170 -24.15 2.56 35.52
C ARG A 170 -25.66 2.65 35.24
N THR A 171 -26.31 1.51 35.05
CA THR A 171 -27.79 1.49 34.90
C THR A 171 -28.51 1.63 36.23
N GLY A 172 -27.88 1.22 37.33
CA GLY A 172 -28.45 1.28 38.68
C GLY A 172 -28.76 2.69 39.20
N ASP A 173 -28.03 3.72 38.69
CA ASP A 173 -28.32 5.13 38.95
C ASP A 173 -29.16 5.80 37.86
N GLY A 174 -29.78 5.01 36.97
CA GLY A 174 -30.52 5.51 35.82
C GLY A 174 -29.65 6.20 34.76
N ARG A 175 -28.35 5.88 34.70
CA ARG A 175 -27.32 6.46 33.80
C ARG A 175 -27.15 7.96 33.95
N LYS A 176 -27.24 8.46 35.20
CA LYS A 176 -27.17 9.90 35.49
C LYS A 176 -25.77 10.38 35.75
N SER A 177 -24.88 9.50 36.23
CA SER A 177 -23.49 9.87 36.59
C SER A 177 -22.46 9.29 35.62
N LEU A 178 -21.42 10.08 35.39
CA LEU A 178 -20.20 9.69 34.70
C LEU A 178 -19.08 9.88 35.72
N VAL A 179 -18.57 8.79 36.26
CA VAL A 179 -17.61 8.78 37.36
C VAL A 179 -16.34 8.06 36.93
N THR A 180 -15.20 8.62 37.28
CA THR A 180 -13.90 7.98 37.02
C THR A 180 -13.62 6.93 38.10
N TYR A 181 -13.39 5.70 37.69
CA TYR A 181 -12.96 4.58 38.51
C TYR A 181 -11.50 4.23 38.19
N TYR A 182 -10.82 3.53 39.09
CA TYR A 182 -9.49 2.96 38.88
C TYR A 182 -9.36 1.57 39.48
N ALA A 183 -8.47 0.78 38.91
CA ALA A 183 -7.94 -0.44 39.49
C ALA A 183 -6.45 -0.57 39.15
N TYR A 184 -5.70 -1.34 39.96
CA TYR A 184 -4.34 -1.70 39.55
C TYR A 184 -4.37 -2.92 38.64
N ALA A 185 -3.59 -2.87 37.58
CA ALA A 185 -3.36 -4.02 36.72
C ALA A 185 -2.63 -5.13 37.49
N ASN A 186 -2.94 -6.36 37.18
CA ASN A 186 -2.17 -7.50 37.66
C ASN A 186 -0.76 -7.52 37.01
N LYS A 187 0.15 -8.35 37.54
CA LYS A 187 1.56 -8.40 37.13
C LYS A 187 1.75 -8.62 35.61
N ASP A 188 0.88 -9.41 34.99
CA ASP A 188 1.01 -9.77 33.59
C ASP A 188 0.27 -8.79 32.65
N PHE A 189 -0.43 -7.80 33.22
CA PHE A 189 -1.26 -6.83 32.51
C PHE A 189 -2.40 -7.48 31.75
N THR A 190 -3.03 -8.49 32.34
CA THR A 190 -4.12 -9.27 31.72
C THR A 190 -5.48 -9.05 32.42
N GLY A 191 -5.52 -8.31 33.51
CA GLY A 191 -6.72 -8.03 34.31
C GLY A 191 -6.38 -7.11 35.47
N PHE A 192 -7.36 -6.89 36.35
CA PHE A 192 -7.18 -6.14 37.59
C PHE A 192 -6.80 -7.05 38.77
N GLU A 193 -6.04 -6.50 39.72
CA GLU A 193 -5.75 -7.17 40.99
C GLU A 193 -6.97 -7.22 41.94
N SER A 194 -7.87 -6.27 41.83
CA SER A 194 -9.06 -6.14 42.64
C SER A 194 -10.13 -5.35 41.90
N GLU A 195 -11.32 -5.36 42.41
CA GLU A 195 -12.44 -4.56 41.90
C GLU A 195 -12.08 -3.06 41.80
N PRO A 196 -12.59 -2.38 40.75
CA PRO A 196 -12.40 -0.94 40.59
C PRO A 196 -12.99 -0.11 41.74
N LYS A 197 -12.29 1.00 42.05
CA LYS A 197 -12.72 1.97 43.09
C LYS A 197 -12.88 3.35 42.45
N VAL A 198 -13.70 4.20 43.05
CA VAL A 198 -13.84 5.58 42.60
C VAL A 198 -12.51 6.32 42.76
N LEU A 199 -12.06 6.92 41.65
CA LEU A 199 -10.88 7.80 41.62
C LEU A 199 -11.28 9.28 41.71
N PHE A 200 -12.27 9.66 40.91
CA PHE A 200 -12.71 11.04 40.81
C PHE A 200 -14.18 11.11 40.38
N ASN A 201 -14.92 11.97 41.06
CA ASN A 201 -16.34 12.23 40.77
C ASN A 201 -16.50 13.74 40.56
N ALA A 202 -16.38 14.16 39.28
CA ALA A 202 -16.52 15.54 38.89
C ALA A 202 -17.96 16.07 39.14
N LYS A 203 -18.08 17.32 39.59
CA LYS A 203 -19.38 17.93 39.90
C LYS A 203 -20.42 17.81 38.79
N TYR A 204 -20.01 17.87 37.55
CA TYR A 204 -20.90 17.81 36.38
C TYR A 204 -20.65 16.58 35.51
N GLY A 205 -19.91 15.59 36.02
CA GLY A 205 -19.46 14.42 35.28
C GLY A 205 -18.21 14.69 34.44
N CYS A 206 -17.49 13.64 34.06
CA CYS A 206 -16.27 13.75 33.25
C CYS A 206 -16.10 12.51 32.39
N ILE A 207 -15.48 12.70 31.23
CA ILE A 207 -15.00 11.62 30.37
C ILE A 207 -13.61 11.99 29.86
N ASP A 208 -12.91 11.01 29.25
CA ASP A 208 -11.63 11.19 28.56
C ASP A 208 -10.56 11.82 29.47
N ASN A 209 -10.40 11.21 30.65
CA ASN A 209 -9.45 11.71 31.64
C ASN A 209 -8.04 11.34 31.25
N ASP A 210 -7.10 12.28 31.27
CA ASP A 210 -5.68 12.01 31.11
C ASP A 210 -4.87 12.62 32.26
N ILE A 211 -3.96 11.83 32.86
CA ILE A 211 -3.21 12.23 34.06
C ILE A 211 -1.72 12.27 33.74
N ILE A 212 -1.10 13.41 34.01
CA ILE A 212 0.36 13.60 33.97
C ILE A 212 0.89 14.14 35.31
N GLU A 213 2.09 13.72 35.70
CA GLU A 213 2.75 14.23 36.90
C GLU A 213 3.80 15.29 36.53
N ARG A 214 3.80 16.42 37.24
CA ARG A 214 4.86 17.42 37.18
C ARG A 214 5.19 17.95 38.59
N ASN A 215 6.44 17.85 38.97
CA ASN A 215 6.98 18.37 40.27
C ASN A 215 6.17 17.92 41.49
N GLY A 216 5.73 16.65 41.52
CA GLY A 216 4.96 16.11 42.63
C GLY A 216 3.49 16.50 42.67
N VAL A 217 2.99 17.13 41.63
CA VAL A 217 1.57 17.44 41.43
C VAL A 217 1.06 16.62 40.26
N TYR A 218 -0.04 15.92 40.45
CA TYR A 218 -0.78 15.22 39.35
C TYR A 218 -1.78 16.20 38.78
N HIS A 219 -1.81 16.30 37.45
CA HIS A 219 -2.74 17.09 36.65
C HIS A 219 -3.60 16.14 35.85
N MET A 220 -4.89 16.20 36.04
CA MET A 220 -5.90 15.43 35.29
C MET A 220 -6.62 16.38 34.35
N PHE A 221 -6.57 16.10 33.06
CA PHE A 221 -7.32 16.81 32.03
C PHE A 221 -8.49 15.95 31.61
N TYR A 222 -9.68 16.52 31.49
CA TYR A 222 -10.89 15.76 31.16
C TYR A 222 -11.90 16.64 30.42
N LYS A 223 -12.74 15.99 29.62
CA LYS A 223 -13.92 16.69 29.11
C LYS A 223 -14.91 16.89 30.23
N GLY A 224 -15.16 18.16 30.56
CA GLY A 224 -16.15 18.57 31.54
C GLY A 224 -17.30 19.34 30.87
N ASN A 225 -18.48 19.25 31.50
CA ASN A 225 -19.66 19.97 31.07
C ASN A 225 -20.13 20.91 32.18
N THR A 226 -20.49 22.15 31.83
CA THR A 226 -21.19 23.04 32.74
C THR A 226 -22.67 23.04 32.37
N LYS A 227 -23.55 22.89 33.37
CA LYS A 227 -25.00 22.85 33.18
C LYS A 227 -25.69 24.01 33.86
N ASP A 228 -26.83 24.47 33.31
CA ASP A 228 -27.68 25.45 33.94
C ASP A 228 -28.52 24.83 35.07
N ALA A 229 -29.35 25.65 35.74
CA ALA A 229 -30.25 25.18 36.83
C ALA A 229 -31.22 24.10 36.41
N ASN A 230 -31.53 23.96 35.14
CA ASN A 230 -32.43 22.95 34.56
C ASN A 230 -31.72 21.72 34.08
N GLY A 231 -30.36 21.62 34.27
CA GLY A 231 -29.55 20.54 33.81
C GLY A 231 -29.19 20.57 32.32
N LYS A 232 -29.51 21.67 31.61
CA LYS A 232 -29.12 21.87 30.22
C LYS A 232 -27.64 22.24 30.13
N GLU A 233 -26.91 21.59 29.23
CA GLU A 233 -25.50 21.90 28.99
C GLU A 233 -25.34 23.31 28.41
N ILE A 234 -24.48 24.12 29.03
CA ILE A 234 -24.16 25.49 28.62
C ILE A 234 -22.74 25.58 28.02
N LYS A 235 -21.80 24.80 28.55
CA LYS A 235 -20.42 24.77 28.07
C LYS A 235 -19.91 23.31 28.11
N ASN A 236 -19.12 22.95 27.13
CA ASN A 236 -18.32 21.72 27.15
C ASN A 236 -16.92 22.03 26.65
N GLY A 237 -15.93 21.29 27.12
CA GLY A 237 -14.53 21.49 26.75
C GLY A 237 -13.60 20.83 27.77
N ILE A 238 -12.31 21.08 27.63
CA ILE A 238 -11.31 20.49 28.51
C ILE A 238 -11.20 21.30 29.81
N GLN A 239 -11.41 20.63 30.92
CA GLN A 239 -11.20 21.12 32.28
C GLN A 239 -10.03 20.42 32.94
N GLN A 240 -9.60 20.92 34.10
CA GLN A 240 -8.50 20.40 34.87
C GLN A 240 -8.87 20.15 36.33
N ALA A 241 -8.34 19.04 36.89
CA ALA A 241 -8.26 18.83 38.32
C ALA A 241 -6.82 18.52 38.72
N THR A 242 -6.43 18.90 39.95
CA THR A 242 -5.08 18.66 40.47
C THR A 242 -5.11 17.90 41.78
N ALA A 243 -4.07 17.09 42.04
CA ALA A 243 -3.89 16.40 43.32
C ALA A 243 -2.40 16.22 43.68
N LYS A 244 -2.08 16.12 44.96
CA LYS A 244 -0.73 15.78 45.47
C LYS A 244 -0.50 14.26 45.51
N ASN A 245 -1.56 13.49 45.46
CA ASN A 245 -1.51 12.03 45.42
C ASN A 245 -2.34 11.52 44.23
N LEU A 246 -1.88 10.49 43.55
CA LEU A 246 -2.54 9.94 42.39
C LEU A 246 -4.02 9.49 42.66
N LYS A 247 -4.29 9.02 43.86
CA LYS A 247 -5.63 8.64 44.30
C LYS A 247 -6.44 9.80 44.92
N GLY A 248 -5.97 11.03 44.76
CA GLY A 248 -6.64 12.20 45.31
C GLY A 248 -6.28 12.57 46.77
N PRO A 249 -7.04 13.47 47.39
CA PRO A 249 -8.23 14.10 46.84
C PRO A 249 -7.91 15.00 45.64
N TRP A 250 -8.76 14.98 44.64
CA TRP A 250 -8.66 15.81 43.46
C TRP A 250 -9.41 17.13 43.64
N LYS A 251 -8.79 18.23 43.24
CA LYS A 251 -9.38 19.58 43.29
C LYS A 251 -9.67 20.03 41.89
N GLU A 252 -10.98 20.24 41.57
CA GLU A 252 -11.43 20.80 40.30
C GLU A 252 -11.13 22.32 40.24
N ASP A 253 -10.70 22.77 39.09
CA ASP A 253 -10.45 24.18 38.78
C ASP A 253 -11.72 24.85 38.21
N PHE A 254 -12.62 24.08 37.56
CA PHE A 254 -13.79 24.59 36.81
C PHE A 254 -13.47 25.54 35.66
N LYS A 255 -12.21 25.74 35.34
CA LYS A 255 -11.75 26.55 34.24
C LYS A 255 -11.60 25.70 32.99
N TYR A 256 -12.08 26.19 31.87
CA TYR A 256 -11.83 25.59 30.59
C TYR A 256 -10.46 26.00 30.07
N ILE A 257 -9.70 25.06 29.57
CA ILE A 257 -8.31 25.26 29.10
C ILE A 257 -8.29 25.41 27.57
N ASP A 258 -9.19 24.72 26.87
CA ASP A 258 -9.24 24.77 25.41
C ASP A 258 -9.73 26.15 24.92
N ALA A 259 -9.36 26.48 23.68
CA ALA A 259 -9.69 27.75 23.05
C ALA A 259 -11.15 27.86 22.58
N TYR A 260 -11.97 26.82 22.76
CA TYR A 260 -13.33 26.71 22.22
C TYR A 260 -14.42 26.82 23.30
N ALA A 261 -14.05 26.98 24.55
CA ALA A 261 -14.96 26.96 25.69
C ALA A 261 -16.18 27.90 25.56
N ASP A 262 -16.02 29.05 24.94
CA ASP A 262 -17.07 30.02 24.74
C ASP A 262 -17.75 29.95 23.35
N THR A 263 -17.48 28.84 22.61
CA THR A 263 -18.06 28.59 21.29
C THR A 263 -19.07 27.44 21.35
N LYS A 264 -19.75 27.17 20.23
CA LYS A 264 -20.58 25.97 20.03
C LYS A 264 -19.79 24.73 19.63
N THR A 265 -18.47 24.84 19.51
CA THR A 265 -17.60 23.73 19.09
C THR A 265 -17.43 22.75 20.26
N GLY A 266 -17.78 21.50 20.06
CA GLY A 266 -17.56 20.46 21.06
C GLY A 266 -16.10 19.98 21.03
N VAL A 267 -15.50 19.83 22.22
CA VAL A 267 -14.12 19.39 22.42
C VAL A 267 -14.09 18.22 23.40
N GLU A 268 -13.36 17.18 23.06
CA GLU A 268 -13.20 15.96 23.88
C GLU A 268 -11.84 15.29 23.62
N GLY A 269 -11.56 14.13 24.22
CA GLY A 269 -10.40 13.33 23.91
C GLY A 269 -9.09 13.97 24.32
N SER A 270 -9.01 14.49 25.56
CA SER A 270 -7.76 15.08 26.06
C SER A 270 -6.63 14.06 26.13
N GLY A 271 -5.49 14.40 25.48
CA GLY A 271 -4.24 13.68 25.58
C GLY A 271 -3.10 14.63 25.93
N VAL A 272 -2.29 14.31 26.94
CA VAL A 272 -1.19 15.19 27.38
C VAL A 272 0.14 14.44 27.36
N PHE A 273 1.17 15.07 26.77
CA PHE A 273 2.52 14.51 26.76
C PHE A 273 3.60 15.59 26.83
N LYS A 274 4.80 15.21 27.27
CA LYS A 274 5.97 16.09 27.33
C LYS A 274 6.77 16.02 26.05
N LEU A 275 7.24 17.16 25.55
CA LEU A 275 8.15 17.22 24.39
C LEU A 275 9.54 16.68 24.75
N ASN A 276 10.16 15.97 23.82
CA ASN A 276 11.45 15.29 24.01
C ASN A 276 12.62 16.26 24.18
N ASP A 277 12.57 17.39 23.48
CA ASP A 277 13.69 18.32 23.32
C ASP A 277 13.63 19.52 24.28
N LYS A 278 12.52 19.69 25.01
CA LYS A 278 12.31 20.85 25.87
C LYS A 278 11.34 20.58 27.04
N ASP A 279 11.41 21.43 28.07
CA ASP A 279 10.47 21.36 29.20
C ASP A 279 9.16 22.08 28.86
N GLU A 280 8.44 21.50 27.94
CA GLU A 280 7.15 21.95 27.43
C GLU A 280 6.23 20.75 27.21
N TYR A 281 4.95 20.96 27.43
CA TYR A 281 3.90 19.96 27.32
C TYR A 281 2.93 20.32 26.22
N VAL A 282 2.39 19.29 25.57
CA VAL A 282 1.34 19.38 24.57
C VAL A 282 0.07 18.82 25.17
N LEU A 283 -1.02 19.61 25.15
CA LEU A 283 -2.39 19.14 25.37
C LEU A 283 -3.08 19.09 24.03
N MET A 284 -3.41 17.91 23.56
CA MET A 284 -4.13 17.68 22.31
C MET A 284 -5.58 17.27 22.61
N TYR A 285 -6.48 17.55 21.66
CA TYR A 285 -7.90 17.25 21.78
C TYR A 285 -8.61 17.15 20.43
N ASP A 286 -9.74 16.44 20.44
CA ASP A 286 -10.62 16.22 19.30
C ASP A 286 -11.75 17.26 19.27
N LEU A 287 -11.88 17.96 18.16
CA LEU A 287 -13.04 18.81 17.89
C LEU A 287 -14.10 17.94 17.21
N TYR A 288 -14.80 17.16 17.99
CA TYR A 288 -15.75 16.16 17.49
C TYR A 288 -16.85 16.82 16.64
N GLY A 289 -17.29 16.12 15.61
CA GLY A 289 -18.24 16.62 14.62
C GLY A 289 -17.61 17.58 13.57
N SER A 290 -16.34 17.99 13.70
CA SER A 290 -15.66 18.86 12.74
C SER A 290 -14.53 18.16 11.96
N GLY A 291 -14.08 16.98 12.39
CA GLY A 291 -12.94 16.25 11.81
C GLY A 291 -11.59 16.92 12.06
N ARG A 292 -11.51 17.87 13.00
CA ARG A 292 -10.25 18.54 13.37
C ARG A 292 -9.68 17.92 14.63
N TYR A 293 -8.35 17.90 14.72
CA TYR A 293 -7.58 17.49 15.88
C TYR A 293 -6.49 18.54 16.11
N GLU A 294 -6.51 19.19 17.27
CA GLU A 294 -5.69 20.36 17.56
C GLU A 294 -4.97 20.23 18.90
N TYR A 295 -4.03 21.10 19.16
CA TYR A 295 -3.28 21.12 20.40
C TYR A 295 -2.92 22.53 20.88
N GLN A 296 -2.66 22.64 22.15
CA GLN A 296 -2.11 23.81 22.82
C GLN A 296 -0.86 23.40 23.62
N THR A 297 0.06 24.34 23.84
CA THR A 297 1.30 24.04 24.57
C THR A 297 1.31 24.75 25.94
N SER A 298 2.05 24.14 26.90
CA SER A 298 2.20 24.66 28.25
C SER A 298 3.59 24.35 28.80
N LYS A 299 4.15 25.31 29.58
CA LYS A 299 5.40 25.10 30.31
C LYS A 299 5.20 24.65 31.75
N ASP A 300 3.98 24.76 32.25
CA ASP A 300 3.68 24.56 33.67
C ASP A 300 2.45 23.68 33.94
N LEU A 301 1.76 23.23 32.90
CA LEU A 301 0.49 22.49 32.94
C LEU A 301 -0.70 23.26 33.54
N ASN A 302 -0.53 24.56 33.79
CA ASN A 302 -1.60 25.44 34.33
C ASN A 302 -1.97 26.56 33.34
N SER A 303 -1.00 27.01 32.55
CA SER A 303 -1.17 28.06 31.54
C SER A 303 -0.88 27.51 30.17
N PHE A 304 -1.86 27.53 29.27
CA PHE A 304 -1.76 27.02 27.91
C PHE A 304 -1.77 28.15 26.88
N SER A 305 -1.16 27.90 25.72
CA SER A 305 -1.20 28.85 24.60
C SER A 305 -2.65 29.16 24.22
N THR A 306 -2.94 30.45 23.96
CA THR A 306 -4.30 30.92 23.68
C THR A 306 -4.78 30.58 22.25
N ARG A 307 -3.84 30.31 21.36
CA ARG A 307 -4.15 29.89 19.97
C ARG A 307 -3.82 28.42 19.82
N PRO A 308 -4.80 27.61 19.47
CA PRO A 308 -4.54 26.21 19.14
C PRO A 308 -3.81 26.11 17.79
N GLU A 309 -2.99 25.06 17.67
CA GLU A 309 -2.34 24.66 16.42
C GLU A 309 -2.92 23.35 15.96
N SER A 310 -2.97 23.14 14.64
CA SER A 310 -3.33 21.85 14.06
C SER A 310 -2.09 21.01 13.78
N PHE A 311 -2.18 19.71 13.99
CA PHE A 311 -1.17 18.79 13.51
C PHE A 311 -1.20 18.70 11.99
N ARG A 312 -0.04 18.70 11.38
CA ARG A 312 0.12 18.30 9.98
C ARG A 312 0.12 16.77 9.91
N LYS A 313 -0.82 16.16 9.20
CA LYS A 313 -1.05 14.72 9.24
C LYS A 313 -1.76 14.20 7.98
N ASP A 314 -1.46 12.96 7.60
CA ASP A 314 -2.06 12.22 6.49
C ASP A 314 -3.19 11.26 6.92
N PHE A 315 -3.75 11.46 8.11
CA PHE A 315 -4.83 10.66 8.69
C PHE A 315 -5.82 11.55 9.47
N TYR A 316 -6.95 10.97 9.90
CA TYR A 316 -8.00 11.71 10.61
C TYR A 316 -8.25 11.08 11.99
N PRO A 317 -7.38 11.38 12.98
CA PRO A 317 -7.49 10.76 14.28
C PRO A 317 -8.70 11.26 15.05
N ARG A 318 -9.27 10.36 15.83
CA ARG A 318 -10.10 10.67 16.98
C ARG A 318 -9.25 10.46 18.23
N HIS A 319 -9.86 10.62 19.42
CA HIS A 319 -9.24 10.47 20.71
C HIS A 319 -8.14 9.40 20.75
N GLY A 320 -6.93 9.77 21.10
CA GLY A 320 -5.77 8.90 21.19
C GLY A 320 -4.64 9.57 21.98
N THR A 321 -3.53 8.86 22.18
CA THR A 321 -2.44 9.31 23.03
C THR A 321 -1.07 9.08 22.41
N VAL A 322 -0.07 9.81 22.93
CA VAL A 322 1.29 9.85 22.39
C VAL A 322 2.29 9.38 23.42
N CYS A 323 3.24 8.54 23.00
CA CYS A 323 4.42 8.25 23.79
C CYS A 323 5.71 8.54 23.02
N SER A 324 6.79 8.85 23.74
CA SER A 324 8.12 9.07 23.18
C SER A 324 8.77 7.75 22.76
N VAL A 325 9.49 7.73 21.63
CA VAL A 325 10.20 6.56 21.09
C VAL A 325 11.66 6.86 20.82
N THR A 326 12.53 5.86 21.03
CA THR A 326 13.95 5.92 20.68
C THR A 326 14.14 5.75 19.18
N LYS A 327 15.35 5.96 18.69
CA LYS A 327 15.70 5.76 17.29
C LYS A 327 15.45 4.32 16.84
N ASP A 328 15.92 3.34 17.61
CA ASP A 328 15.78 1.91 17.28
C ASP A 328 14.30 1.47 17.27
N GLU A 329 13.47 2.06 18.13
CA GLU A 329 12.02 1.80 18.13
C GLU A 329 11.32 2.40 16.92
N LEU A 330 11.70 3.61 16.54
CA LEU A 330 11.18 4.28 15.35
C LEU A 330 11.53 3.49 14.08
N GLU A 331 12.78 3.07 13.95
CA GLU A 331 13.24 2.23 12.84
C GLU A 331 12.50 0.89 12.80
N ARG A 332 12.29 0.24 13.94
CA ARG A 332 11.54 -1.03 14.04
C ARG A 332 10.07 -0.88 13.65
N LEU A 333 9.42 0.21 14.07
CA LEU A 333 8.05 0.54 13.69
C LEU A 333 7.92 0.74 12.18
N GLN A 334 8.86 1.46 11.58
CA GLN A 334 8.93 1.69 10.14
C GLN A 334 9.19 0.39 9.37
N GLN A 335 10.11 -0.42 9.84
CA GLN A 335 10.43 -1.72 9.25
C GLN A 335 9.23 -2.66 9.22
N LYS A 336 8.43 -2.66 10.30
CA LYS A 336 7.25 -3.53 10.41
C LYS A 336 6.09 -3.09 9.54
N TRP A 337 5.80 -1.78 9.51
CA TRP A 337 4.57 -1.26 8.90
C TRP A 337 4.82 -0.36 7.69
N GLY A 338 6.05 -0.33 7.17
CA GLY A 338 6.35 0.20 5.85
C GLY A 338 6.04 1.66 5.63
N TYR A 339 6.07 2.51 6.68
CA TYR A 339 6.10 3.93 6.41
C TYR A 339 7.47 4.52 6.67
N VAL A 340 7.82 5.51 5.88
CA VAL A 340 9.19 5.90 5.68
C VAL A 340 9.34 7.39 5.71
N LEU A 341 10.16 7.89 6.60
CA LEU A 341 10.60 9.28 6.56
C LEU A 341 11.46 9.54 5.32
N LYS A 342 12.33 8.59 4.97
CA LYS A 342 13.06 8.54 3.68
C LYS A 342 13.32 7.08 3.31
N HIS A 343 13.10 6.70 2.06
CA HIS A 343 13.26 5.31 1.62
C HIS A 343 13.98 5.22 0.27
N ASP A 344 15.09 4.53 0.28
CA ASP A 344 15.83 4.20 -0.93
C ASP A 344 15.44 2.78 -1.39
N PHE A 345 15.11 2.62 -2.66
CA PHE A 345 14.72 1.32 -3.24
C PHE A 345 15.19 1.21 -4.70
N VAL A 346 15.18 -0.02 -5.20
CA VAL A 346 15.54 -0.32 -6.60
C VAL A 346 14.27 -0.66 -7.36
N ALA A 347 14.01 0.08 -8.44
CA ALA A 347 12.93 -0.24 -9.36
C ALA A 347 13.33 -1.41 -10.26
N THR A 348 12.44 -2.38 -10.39
CA THR A 348 12.69 -3.62 -11.17
C THR A 348 11.83 -3.72 -12.42
N GLY A 349 11.05 -2.69 -12.72
CA GLY A 349 10.17 -2.62 -13.88
C GLY A 349 8.92 -1.78 -13.63
N ASN A 350 7.85 -2.06 -14.37
CA ASN A 350 6.54 -1.43 -14.19
C ASN A 350 5.55 -2.38 -13.49
N PRO A 351 4.71 -1.89 -12.60
CA PRO A 351 4.71 -0.53 -12.05
C PRO A 351 5.99 -0.20 -11.29
N LEU A 352 6.38 1.08 -11.34
CA LEU A 352 7.62 1.58 -10.77
C LEU A 352 7.73 1.32 -9.26
N PHE A 353 6.63 1.43 -8.53
CA PHE A 353 6.55 1.23 -7.08
C PHE A 353 5.66 0.04 -6.77
N THR A 354 6.19 -0.92 -6.01
CA THR A 354 5.43 -2.12 -5.58
C THR A 354 4.96 -2.05 -4.13
N HIS A 355 5.49 -1.10 -3.36
CA HIS A 355 5.21 -0.92 -1.92
C HIS A 355 4.14 0.15 -1.62
N ILE A 356 3.76 0.96 -2.62
CA ILE A 356 2.83 2.08 -2.47
C ILE A 356 2.03 2.28 -3.77
N HIS A 357 0.75 2.60 -3.65
CA HIS A 357 -0.09 2.97 -4.78
C HIS A 357 0.10 4.44 -5.11
N THR A 358 0.49 4.73 -6.35
CA THR A 358 0.79 6.08 -6.84
C THR A 358 0.02 6.37 -8.12
N ALA A 359 -0.47 7.58 -8.25
CA ALA A 359 -1.27 7.98 -9.40
C ALA A 359 -0.90 9.36 -9.91
N ASP A 360 -1.39 9.70 -11.09
CA ASP A 360 -1.35 11.03 -11.67
C ASP A 360 0.07 11.63 -11.65
N PRO A 361 1.05 11.00 -12.35
CA PRO A 361 2.44 11.42 -12.32
C PRO A 361 2.65 12.80 -12.90
N ALA A 362 3.49 13.61 -12.25
CA ALA A 362 4.08 14.81 -12.82
C ALA A 362 5.61 14.78 -12.61
N VAL A 363 6.35 15.31 -13.54
CA VAL A 363 7.82 15.19 -13.55
C VAL A 363 8.50 16.55 -13.70
N LEU A 364 9.63 16.69 -13.01
CA LEU A 364 10.52 17.83 -13.11
C LEU A 364 11.95 17.33 -13.23
N VAL A 365 12.67 17.83 -14.21
CA VAL A 365 14.14 17.58 -14.32
C VAL A 365 14.86 18.81 -13.80
N GLU A 366 15.70 18.62 -12.80
CA GLU A 366 16.58 19.66 -12.28
C GLU A 366 18.01 19.13 -12.24
N LYS A 367 18.88 19.72 -13.07
CA LYS A 367 20.25 19.26 -13.33
C LYS A 367 20.24 17.81 -13.84
N ASP A 368 20.89 16.89 -13.11
CA ASP A 368 21.01 15.48 -13.38
C ASP A 368 19.95 14.62 -12.67
N THR A 369 19.03 15.24 -11.95
CA THR A 369 18.03 14.55 -11.16
C THR A 369 16.64 14.68 -11.79
N LEU A 370 15.98 13.54 -11.99
CA LEU A 370 14.58 13.47 -12.31
C LEU A 370 13.78 13.36 -11.02
N TRP A 371 12.86 14.29 -10.83
CA TRP A 371 11.90 14.32 -9.73
C TRP A 371 10.53 13.89 -10.22
N LEU A 372 9.91 12.97 -9.50
CA LEU A 372 8.57 12.46 -9.77
C LEU A 372 7.64 12.81 -8.61
N PHE A 373 6.52 13.43 -8.93
CA PHE A 373 5.45 13.82 -8.02
C PHE A 373 4.22 13.02 -8.36
N THR A 374 3.53 12.50 -7.35
CA THR A 374 2.35 11.66 -7.57
C THR A 374 1.27 11.95 -6.55
N GLY A 375 0.03 11.69 -6.90
CA GLY A 375 -1.02 11.40 -5.93
C GLY A 375 -0.75 10.06 -5.23
N HIS A 376 -1.42 9.81 -4.11
CA HIS A 376 -1.31 8.60 -3.32
C HIS A 376 -2.69 7.99 -3.08
N ASP A 377 -2.99 6.91 -3.78
CA ASP A 377 -4.21 6.14 -3.60
C ASP A 377 -4.15 5.35 -2.29
N ALA A 378 -5.12 5.57 -1.40
CA ALA A 378 -5.16 4.86 -0.12
C ALA A 378 -5.47 3.37 -0.31
N LYS A 379 -4.76 2.50 0.43
CA LYS A 379 -5.07 1.07 0.48
C LYS A 379 -6.47 0.79 1.04
N GLY A 380 -7.04 -0.31 0.63
CA GLY A 380 -8.31 -0.82 1.14
C GLY A 380 -9.46 -0.74 0.12
N ASN A 381 -10.60 -1.27 0.51
CA ASN A 381 -11.79 -1.28 -0.36
C ASN A 381 -12.58 0.02 -0.16
N HIS A 382 -12.27 1.02 -0.97
CA HIS A 382 -12.95 2.31 -0.96
C HIS A 382 -13.94 2.42 -2.13
N SER A 383 -15.03 3.13 -1.92
CA SER A 383 -15.89 3.59 -3.01
C SER A 383 -15.29 4.88 -3.59
N GLY A 384 -14.75 4.82 -4.80
CA GLY A 384 -14.12 5.95 -5.48
C GLY A 384 -12.67 6.21 -5.05
N TYR A 385 -12.16 7.37 -5.43
CA TYR A 385 -10.77 7.76 -5.19
C TYR A 385 -10.61 8.37 -3.80
N VAL A 386 -9.81 7.75 -2.93
CA VAL A 386 -9.48 8.26 -1.60
C VAL A 386 -7.99 8.56 -1.55
N MET A 387 -7.65 9.83 -1.58
CA MET A 387 -6.28 10.32 -1.62
C MET A 387 -6.14 11.48 -0.64
N ARG A 388 -5.15 11.42 0.26
CA ARG A 388 -4.99 12.38 1.37
C ARG A 388 -3.77 13.27 1.24
N ASP A 389 -2.82 12.85 0.44
CA ASP A 389 -1.50 13.46 0.32
C ASP A 389 -0.86 13.22 -1.05
N TRP A 390 0.21 13.94 -1.31
CA TRP A 390 1.05 13.79 -2.51
C TRP A 390 2.45 13.34 -2.11
N LYS A 391 3.06 12.54 -2.96
CA LYS A 391 4.38 11.96 -2.74
C LYS A 391 5.42 12.57 -3.68
N VAL A 392 6.68 12.54 -3.26
CA VAL A 392 7.82 12.94 -4.08
C VAL A 392 8.90 11.86 -4.06
N PHE A 393 9.44 11.62 -5.23
CA PHE A 393 10.52 10.65 -5.47
C PHE A 393 11.60 11.29 -6.34
N SER A 394 12.83 10.77 -6.27
CA SER A 394 13.89 11.18 -7.17
C SER A 394 14.75 10.02 -7.64
N THR A 395 15.37 10.22 -8.79
CA THR A 395 16.37 9.31 -9.34
C THR A 395 17.38 10.07 -10.22
N THR A 396 18.58 9.51 -10.36
CA THR A 396 19.60 9.97 -11.32
C THR A 396 19.91 8.93 -12.40
N ASP A 397 19.37 7.71 -12.30
CA ASP A 397 19.67 6.60 -13.19
C ASP A 397 18.46 5.73 -13.58
N MET A 398 17.25 6.14 -13.17
CA MET A 398 15.98 5.45 -13.40
C MET A 398 15.86 4.07 -12.73
N LYS A 399 16.86 3.63 -11.98
CA LYS A 399 16.90 2.37 -11.24
C LYS A 399 16.83 2.56 -9.74
N HIS A 400 17.71 3.41 -9.22
CA HIS A 400 17.78 3.73 -7.80
C HIS A 400 16.92 4.94 -7.53
N TRP A 401 15.91 4.74 -6.71
CA TRP A 401 14.92 5.75 -6.37
C TRP A 401 14.97 6.06 -4.88
N THR A 402 14.74 7.31 -4.57
CA THR A 402 14.51 7.76 -3.19
C THR A 402 13.10 8.29 -3.06
N GLN A 403 12.31 7.73 -2.15
CA GLN A 403 11.06 8.31 -1.66
C GLN A 403 11.36 9.24 -0.50
N TYR A 404 10.76 10.42 -0.50
CA TYR A 404 10.92 11.41 0.56
C TYR A 404 9.70 11.45 1.50
N PRO A 405 9.87 12.05 2.71
CA PRO A 405 8.72 12.34 3.58
C PRO A 405 7.66 13.13 2.83
N THR A 406 6.40 12.88 3.13
CA THR A 406 5.26 13.52 2.47
C THR A 406 5.36 15.06 2.54
N PRO A 407 5.61 15.75 1.42
CA PRO A 407 5.87 17.19 1.44
C PRO A 407 4.59 18.02 1.40
N LEU A 408 3.46 17.45 0.95
CA LEU A 408 2.18 18.15 0.81
C LEU A 408 1.01 17.21 1.12
N MET A 409 0.04 17.72 1.88
CA MET A 409 -1.17 17.00 2.27
C MET A 409 -2.41 17.89 2.04
N VAL A 410 -3.59 17.29 1.87
CA VAL A 410 -4.84 18.05 1.75
C VAL A 410 -5.06 18.93 2.98
N SER A 411 -4.64 18.48 4.18
CA SER A 411 -4.74 19.25 5.42
C SER A 411 -3.92 20.55 5.44
N ASP A 412 -2.93 20.71 4.55
CA ASP A 412 -2.15 21.96 4.41
C ASP A 412 -2.99 23.09 3.81
N PHE A 413 -4.09 22.75 3.11
CA PHE A 413 -5.05 23.71 2.55
C PHE A 413 -6.25 23.87 3.50
N LYS A 414 -6.27 24.92 4.33
CA LYS A 414 -7.34 25.15 5.33
C LYS A 414 -8.75 25.26 4.73
N TRP A 415 -8.86 25.61 3.46
CA TRP A 415 -10.11 25.71 2.71
C TRP A 415 -10.58 24.39 2.12
N ALA A 416 -9.70 23.38 1.99
CA ALA A 416 -10.04 22.05 1.49
C ALA A 416 -10.70 21.20 2.60
N LYS A 417 -11.83 20.56 2.26
CA LYS A 417 -12.62 19.73 3.19
C LYS A 417 -12.76 18.28 2.70
N SER A 418 -12.03 17.92 1.66
CA SER A 418 -12.12 16.61 1.01
C SER A 418 -10.89 15.73 1.29
N LYS A 419 -10.99 14.47 0.95
CA LYS A 419 -9.87 13.50 0.92
C LYS A 419 -9.43 13.30 -0.53
N GLN A 420 -9.12 14.39 -1.24
CA GLN A 420 -8.94 14.43 -2.70
C GLN A 420 -7.62 15.11 -3.04
N ALA A 421 -6.52 14.40 -2.77
CA ALA A 421 -5.18 14.78 -3.24
C ALA A 421 -5.00 14.32 -4.70
N TYR A 422 -5.83 14.87 -5.62
CA TYR A 422 -5.83 14.49 -7.03
C TYR A 422 -4.62 15.05 -7.78
N ALA A 423 -4.62 14.92 -9.11
CA ALA A 423 -3.50 15.30 -9.95
C ALA A 423 -2.93 16.68 -9.63
N GLY A 424 -1.62 16.79 -9.71
CA GLY A 424 -0.90 18.04 -9.48
C GLY A 424 0.33 18.14 -10.37
N HIS A 425 0.89 19.35 -10.46
CA HIS A 425 2.07 19.65 -11.26
C HIS A 425 3.02 20.57 -10.49
N VAL A 426 4.31 20.26 -10.51
CA VAL A 426 5.36 21.05 -9.86
C VAL A 426 6.24 21.73 -10.89
N VAL A 427 6.51 23.01 -10.66
CA VAL A 427 7.50 23.77 -11.45
C VAL A 427 8.43 24.56 -10.56
N ALA A 428 9.66 24.72 -11.01
CA ALA A 428 10.66 25.62 -10.40
C ALA A 428 10.56 27.01 -11.04
N ARG A 429 10.49 28.08 -10.24
CA ARG A 429 10.54 29.45 -10.72
C ARG A 429 11.06 30.39 -9.64
N ASN A 430 11.94 31.31 -10.02
CA ASN A 430 12.48 32.35 -9.14
C ASN A 430 13.05 31.78 -7.81
N GLY A 431 13.74 30.64 -7.88
CA GLY A 431 14.35 29.97 -6.73
C GLY A 431 13.35 29.31 -5.76
N LYS A 432 12.12 29.12 -6.18
CA LYS A 432 11.07 28.44 -5.43
C LYS A 432 10.42 27.33 -6.26
N TYR A 433 9.72 26.42 -5.58
CA TYR A 433 8.94 25.36 -6.18
C TYR A 433 7.47 25.60 -5.91
N TYR A 434 6.67 25.60 -6.97
CA TYR A 434 5.23 25.80 -6.92
C TYR A 434 4.53 24.50 -7.29
N TRP A 435 3.70 24.01 -6.39
CA TRP A 435 2.92 22.79 -6.61
C TRP A 435 1.44 23.15 -6.77
N PHE A 436 0.94 23.02 -7.98
CA PHE A 436 -0.47 23.19 -8.32
C PHE A 436 -1.16 21.85 -8.14
N VAL A 437 -2.27 21.81 -7.39
CA VAL A 437 -2.94 20.56 -7.03
C VAL A 437 -4.45 20.66 -7.13
N SER A 438 -5.09 19.59 -7.55
CA SER A 438 -6.54 19.44 -7.54
C SER A 438 -7.02 18.94 -6.19
N THR A 439 -7.96 19.63 -5.56
CA THR A 439 -8.59 19.19 -4.32
C THR A 439 -10.01 19.76 -4.16
N ASN A 440 -10.71 19.33 -3.11
CA ASN A 440 -12.01 19.83 -2.70
C ASN A 440 -13.09 19.76 -3.78
N TRP A 441 -13.15 18.62 -4.50
CA TRP A 441 -14.07 18.26 -5.60
C TRP A 441 -13.81 19.03 -6.90
N CYS A 442 -13.67 20.33 -6.86
CA CYS A 442 -13.47 21.18 -8.03
C CYS A 442 -12.76 22.46 -7.60
N GLY A 443 -11.46 22.39 -7.52
CA GLY A 443 -10.63 23.54 -7.15
C GLY A 443 -9.14 23.23 -7.29
N ILE A 444 -8.39 24.18 -7.81
CA ILE A 444 -6.95 24.11 -7.98
C ILE A 444 -6.30 25.03 -6.95
N GLY A 445 -5.51 24.45 -6.03
CA GLY A 445 -4.69 25.15 -5.07
C GLY A 445 -3.25 25.30 -5.53
N VAL A 446 -2.52 26.22 -4.93
CA VAL A 446 -1.07 26.38 -5.16
C VAL A 446 -0.36 26.36 -3.81
N ALA A 447 0.59 25.45 -3.68
CA ALA A 447 1.50 25.41 -2.55
C ALA A 447 2.93 25.75 -2.98
N VAL A 448 3.70 26.37 -2.09
CA VAL A 448 5.05 26.83 -2.37
C VAL A 448 6.05 26.34 -1.34
N SER A 449 7.25 26.01 -1.80
CA SER A 449 8.40 25.66 -0.96
C SER A 449 9.70 26.26 -1.52
N ASP A 450 10.70 26.43 -0.66
CA ASP A 450 12.06 26.82 -1.07
C ASP A 450 12.90 25.61 -1.50
N LYS A 451 12.43 24.38 -1.21
CA LYS A 451 13.10 23.13 -1.64
C LYS A 451 12.07 22.09 -2.04
N ILE A 452 12.42 21.24 -2.98
CA ILE A 452 11.53 20.19 -3.53
C ILE A 452 10.99 19.24 -2.45
N THR A 453 11.82 18.88 -1.47
CA THR A 453 11.53 17.88 -0.46
C THR A 453 11.01 18.43 0.86
N ASP A 454 11.07 19.75 1.04
CA ASP A 454 10.59 20.38 2.27
C ASP A 454 9.05 20.53 2.24
N PRO A 455 8.39 20.65 3.39
CA PRO A 455 6.96 20.89 3.42
C PRO A 455 6.54 22.14 2.65
N TYR A 456 5.59 21.96 1.75
CA TYR A 456 4.97 23.04 1.00
C TYR A 456 3.91 23.76 1.84
N LYS A 457 3.68 25.02 1.57
CA LYS A 457 2.68 25.86 2.25
C LYS A 457 1.67 26.37 1.25
N ASP A 458 0.39 26.34 1.62
CA ASP A 458 -0.67 27.00 0.85
C ASP A 458 -0.30 28.48 0.62
N ALA A 459 -0.12 28.85 -0.64
CA ALA A 459 0.38 30.16 -1.02
C ALA A 459 -0.71 31.25 -0.97
N LEU A 460 -2.00 30.88 -1.08
CA LEU A 460 -3.11 31.81 -1.25
C LEU A 460 -4.12 31.77 -0.09
N GLY A 461 -4.19 30.69 0.68
CA GLY A 461 -5.25 30.47 1.67
C GLY A 461 -6.65 30.28 1.05
N LYS A 462 -6.71 30.12 -0.27
CA LYS A 462 -7.92 29.90 -1.08
C LYS A 462 -7.53 29.21 -2.40
N PRO A 463 -8.45 28.60 -3.13
CA PRO A 463 -8.15 28.09 -4.47
C PRO A 463 -7.71 29.22 -5.42
N LEU A 464 -6.76 28.92 -6.32
CA LEU A 464 -6.42 29.77 -7.46
C LEU A 464 -7.52 29.75 -8.50
N LEU A 465 -8.04 28.57 -8.81
CA LEU A 465 -9.11 28.33 -9.77
C LEU A 465 -10.21 27.49 -9.13
N THR A 466 -11.44 27.74 -9.56
CA THR A 466 -12.65 27.08 -9.09
C THR A 466 -13.56 26.71 -10.26
N LYS A 467 -14.66 26.06 -10.00
CA LYS A 467 -15.68 25.77 -11.03
C LYS A 467 -16.16 27.01 -11.78
N LYS A 468 -16.10 28.20 -11.17
CA LYS A 468 -16.51 29.46 -11.82
C LYS A 468 -15.61 29.84 -12.99
N ASP A 469 -14.37 29.37 -12.94
CA ASP A 469 -13.35 29.64 -13.96
C ASP A 469 -13.41 28.63 -15.11
N CYS A 470 -14.33 27.65 -15.03
CA CYS A 470 -14.62 26.66 -16.05
C CYS A 470 -15.96 27.00 -16.72
N PHE A 471 -16.00 28.11 -17.47
CA PHE A 471 -17.21 28.60 -18.12
C PHE A 471 -17.75 27.55 -19.11
N ASP A 472 -19.09 27.53 -19.26
CA ASP A 472 -19.83 26.59 -20.11
C ASP A 472 -19.73 25.11 -19.75
N SER A 473 -18.94 24.73 -18.74
CA SER A 473 -18.90 23.35 -18.26
C SER A 473 -20.06 23.02 -17.34
N LYS A 474 -20.79 21.96 -17.67
CA LYS A 474 -21.84 21.37 -16.82
C LYS A 474 -21.30 20.31 -15.84
N HIS A 475 -20.07 19.88 -16.03
CA HIS A 475 -19.45 18.81 -15.23
C HIS A 475 -19.10 19.28 -13.83
N GLY A 476 -19.41 18.46 -12.82
CA GLY A 476 -19.13 18.79 -11.40
C GLY A 476 -17.65 18.89 -11.04
N TRP A 477 -16.80 18.23 -11.81
CA TRP A 477 -15.34 18.10 -11.60
C TRP A 477 -14.54 18.88 -12.66
N SER A 478 -15.10 19.88 -13.27
CA SER A 478 -14.47 20.59 -14.40
C SER A 478 -13.17 21.32 -14.03
N CYS A 479 -12.92 21.63 -12.76
CA CYS A 479 -11.73 22.38 -12.32
C CYS A 479 -10.77 21.43 -11.57
N ILE A 480 -10.13 20.55 -12.33
CA ILE A 480 -9.11 19.60 -11.85
C ILE A 480 -7.94 19.50 -12.84
N ASP A 481 -6.93 18.74 -12.47
CA ASP A 481 -5.78 18.31 -13.29
C ASP A 481 -5.00 19.49 -13.89
N PRO A 482 -4.40 20.34 -13.04
CA PRO A 482 -3.56 21.41 -13.53
C PRO A 482 -2.25 20.89 -14.11
N ALA A 483 -1.89 21.34 -15.31
CA ALA A 483 -0.55 21.23 -15.83
C ALA A 483 0.05 22.61 -16.07
N ILE A 484 1.32 22.78 -15.78
CA ILE A 484 2.05 24.02 -15.94
C ILE A 484 3.09 23.87 -17.03
N PHE A 485 3.16 24.81 -17.94
CA PHE A 485 4.19 24.87 -18.96
C PHE A 485 4.85 26.25 -18.94
N ILE A 486 6.16 26.29 -18.87
CA ILE A 486 6.95 27.51 -19.01
C ILE A 486 7.56 27.49 -20.41
N ASP A 487 7.17 28.45 -21.25
CA ASP A 487 7.61 28.51 -22.64
C ASP A 487 9.06 29.05 -22.76
N ASP A 488 9.64 28.97 -23.94
CA ASP A 488 11.00 29.41 -24.23
C ASP A 488 11.22 30.92 -23.95
N ASP A 489 10.16 31.73 -24.08
CA ASP A 489 10.17 33.16 -23.72
C ASP A 489 9.96 33.42 -22.22
N ASN A 490 9.99 32.35 -21.41
CA ASN A 490 9.78 32.39 -19.97
C ASN A 490 8.35 32.73 -19.53
N THR A 491 7.36 32.71 -20.41
CA THR A 491 5.96 32.91 -20.08
C THR A 491 5.36 31.64 -19.46
N PRO A 492 4.80 31.67 -18.24
CA PRO A 492 4.16 30.51 -17.65
C PRO A 492 2.69 30.43 -18.08
N TYR A 493 2.27 29.19 -18.36
CA TYR A 493 0.90 28.84 -18.71
C TYR A 493 0.37 27.77 -17.77
N ILE A 494 -0.93 27.84 -17.45
CA ILE A 494 -1.67 26.78 -16.78
C ILE A 494 -2.73 26.23 -17.72
N ILE A 495 -2.83 24.91 -17.80
CA ILE A 495 -3.86 24.18 -18.53
C ILE A 495 -4.52 23.19 -17.56
N TRP A 496 -5.87 23.07 -17.65
CA TRP A 496 -6.64 22.23 -16.72
C TRP A 496 -7.97 21.82 -17.31
N GLY A 497 -8.64 20.89 -16.66
CA GLY A 497 -10.04 20.61 -16.95
C GLY A 497 -10.44 19.14 -16.88
N ASN A 498 -11.77 18.93 -16.85
CA ASN A 498 -12.40 17.62 -17.05
C ASN A 498 -13.64 17.84 -17.93
N ARG A 499 -13.75 17.04 -18.98
CA ARG A 499 -14.70 17.15 -20.12
C ARG A 499 -14.48 18.38 -21.00
N GLU A 500 -14.04 19.47 -20.42
CA GLU A 500 -13.67 20.69 -21.11
C GLU A 500 -12.24 21.07 -20.70
N CYS A 501 -11.41 21.47 -21.63
CA CYS A 501 -10.04 21.88 -21.40
C CYS A 501 -9.91 23.40 -21.45
N TYR A 502 -9.17 23.97 -20.52
CA TYR A 502 -8.95 25.42 -20.40
C TYR A 502 -7.45 25.73 -20.34
N ILE A 503 -7.06 26.87 -20.83
CA ILE A 503 -5.68 27.37 -20.78
C ILE A 503 -5.68 28.88 -20.46
N ALA A 504 -4.70 29.31 -19.68
CA ALA A 504 -4.46 30.72 -19.39
C ALA A 504 -2.96 30.97 -19.17
N LYS A 505 -2.54 32.22 -19.31
CA LYS A 505 -1.24 32.67 -18.81
C LYS A 505 -1.29 32.85 -17.29
N LEU A 506 -0.18 32.58 -16.63
CA LEU A 506 0.05 32.97 -15.25
C LEU A 506 0.89 34.24 -15.19
N LYS A 507 0.70 35.04 -14.16
CA LYS A 507 1.68 36.07 -13.83
C LYS A 507 2.99 35.47 -13.35
N ASP A 508 4.05 36.24 -13.38
CA ASP A 508 5.40 35.80 -12.99
C ASP A 508 5.48 35.28 -11.54
N ASN A 509 4.60 35.77 -10.68
CA ASN A 509 4.49 35.29 -9.30
C ASN A 509 3.87 33.90 -9.16
N MET A 510 3.37 33.29 -10.23
CA MET A 510 2.74 31.95 -10.30
C MET A 510 1.43 31.83 -9.50
N LEU A 511 0.89 32.91 -8.97
CA LEU A 511 -0.25 32.92 -8.03
C LEU A 511 -1.50 33.62 -8.58
N GLU A 512 -1.46 34.10 -9.79
CA GLU A 512 -2.55 34.85 -10.43
C GLU A 512 -2.63 34.51 -11.93
N ILE A 513 -3.84 34.45 -12.46
CA ILE A 513 -4.06 34.40 -13.90
C ILE A 513 -3.70 35.75 -14.52
N ASP A 514 -3.03 35.74 -15.66
CA ASP A 514 -2.67 36.90 -16.45
C ASP A 514 -3.49 36.94 -17.74
N GLY A 515 -4.51 37.79 -17.73
CA GLY A 515 -5.41 37.98 -18.87
C GLY A 515 -6.60 36.99 -18.90
N GLU A 516 -6.97 36.56 -20.10
CA GLU A 516 -8.18 35.78 -20.38
C GLU A 516 -7.96 34.26 -20.27
N ILE A 517 -8.90 33.56 -19.68
CA ILE A 517 -8.99 32.11 -19.75
C ILE A 517 -9.61 31.71 -21.10
N LYS A 518 -8.99 30.82 -21.84
CA LYS A 518 -9.47 30.30 -23.10
C LYS A 518 -9.81 28.82 -23.02
N ARG A 519 -10.84 28.43 -23.75
CA ARG A 519 -11.16 27.02 -23.95
C ARG A 519 -10.25 26.44 -25.05
N VAL A 520 -9.70 25.26 -24.80
CA VAL A 520 -8.91 24.49 -25.76
C VAL A 520 -9.84 23.55 -26.50
N ASP A 521 -9.82 23.60 -27.83
CA ASP A 521 -10.57 22.70 -28.68
C ASP A 521 -9.62 21.74 -29.38
N VAL A 522 -9.79 20.44 -29.13
CA VAL A 522 -9.04 19.35 -29.74
C VAL A 522 -9.89 18.56 -30.76
N GLY A 523 -11.12 19.03 -31.04
CA GLY A 523 -12.08 18.33 -31.91
C GLY A 523 -12.80 17.18 -31.18
N THR A 524 -13.58 16.40 -31.97
CA THR A 524 -14.46 15.35 -31.43
C THR A 524 -13.98 13.92 -31.74
N GLU A 525 -12.96 13.74 -32.54
CA GLU A 525 -12.47 12.41 -32.91
C GLU A 525 -11.78 11.71 -31.75
N PHE A 526 -10.98 12.47 -31.01
CA PHE A 526 -10.32 12.03 -29.76
C PHE A 526 -10.67 13.04 -28.66
N PRO A 527 -11.89 12.96 -28.07
CA PRO A 527 -12.41 13.99 -27.19
C PRO A 527 -11.57 14.09 -25.92
N PHE A 528 -11.39 15.31 -25.44
CA PHE A 528 -10.72 15.56 -24.16
C PHE A 528 -11.59 15.04 -23.00
N THR A 529 -11.00 14.18 -22.15
CA THR A 529 -11.62 13.77 -20.90
C THR A 529 -11.03 14.56 -19.74
N GLU A 530 -9.72 14.42 -19.48
CA GLU A 530 -9.01 15.07 -18.38
C GLU A 530 -7.48 14.97 -18.57
N ALA A 531 -6.69 15.28 -17.52
CA ALA A 531 -5.26 15.01 -17.46
C ALA A 531 -4.43 15.66 -18.59
N PRO A 532 -4.51 16.97 -18.81
CA PRO A 532 -3.72 17.62 -19.84
C PRO A 532 -2.25 17.68 -19.46
N TRP A 533 -1.34 17.52 -20.44
CA TRP A 533 0.09 17.72 -20.30
C TRP A 533 0.65 18.39 -21.56
N ILE A 534 1.45 19.46 -21.42
CA ILE A 534 2.08 20.13 -22.53
C ILE A 534 3.58 19.89 -22.51
N HIS A 535 4.14 19.59 -23.67
CA HIS A 535 5.59 19.60 -23.91
C HIS A 535 5.90 20.18 -25.32
N LYS A 536 7.16 20.48 -25.58
CA LYS A 536 7.62 21.05 -26.84
C LYS A 536 8.68 20.16 -27.46
N TYR A 537 8.56 19.90 -28.77
CA TYR A 537 9.56 19.16 -29.55
C TYR A 537 9.67 19.74 -30.96
N ASN A 538 10.88 20.02 -31.42
CA ASN A 538 11.17 20.60 -32.74
C ASN A 538 10.32 21.83 -33.07
N GLY A 539 10.13 22.74 -32.09
CA GLY A 539 9.39 23.97 -32.26
C GLY A 539 7.86 23.82 -32.30
N LYS A 540 7.32 22.61 -32.16
CA LYS A 540 5.88 22.34 -32.07
C LYS A 540 5.44 22.08 -30.63
N TYR A 541 4.23 22.47 -30.29
CA TYR A 541 3.60 22.15 -29.00
C TYR A 541 2.79 20.87 -29.14
N TYR A 542 2.89 20.04 -28.13
CA TYR A 542 2.14 18.79 -28.00
C TYR A 542 1.30 18.87 -26.72
N LEU A 543 0.01 18.71 -26.87
CA LEU A 543 -0.95 18.54 -25.79
C LEU A 543 -1.33 17.07 -25.73
N THR A 544 -0.87 16.32 -24.71
CA THR A 544 -1.31 14.96 -24.44
C THR A 544 -2.36 14.98 -23.34
N TYR A 545 -3.34 14.10 -23.40
CA TYR A 545 -4.48 14.10 -22.50
C TYR A 545 -5.20 12.75 -22.47
N ALA A 546 -5.94 12.49 -21.40
CA ALA A 546 -6.86 11.35 -21.32
C ALA A 546 -8.08 11.55 -22.23
N SER A 547 -8.46 10.50 -22.97
CA SER A 547 -9.57 10.51 -23.94
C SER A 547 -10.45 9.28 -23.82
N GLY A 548 -11.77 9.50 -23.80
CA GLY A 548 -12.75 8.41 -23.77
C GLY A 548 -13.02 7.86 -22.36
N TRP A 549 -13.68 6.70 -22.31
CA TRP A 549 -13.96 5.96 -21.08
C TRP A 549 -14.17 4.47 -21.37
N PRO A 550 -13.40 3.53 -20.77
CA PRO A 550 -12.15 3.78 -20.02
C PRO A 550 -11.16 4.61 -20.84
N GLU A 551 -10.28 5.34 -20.14
CA GLU A 551 -9.43 6.35 -20.76
C GLU A 551 -8.26 5.74 -21.53
N LYS A 552 -7.95 6.36 -22.66
CA LYS A 552 -6.73 6.19 -23.45
C LYS A 552 -5.95 7.50 -23.43
N ILE A 553 -4.70 7.50 -23.81
CA ILE A 553 -3.94 8.74 -24.00
C ILE A 553 -3.97 9.13 -25.46
N ALA A 554 -4.57 10.30 -25.73
CA ALA A 554 -4.58 10.98 -27.01
C ALA A 554 -3.62 12.17 -27.01
N TYR A 555 -3.35 12.75 -28.19
CA TYR A 555 -2.60 13.98 -28.29
C TYR A 555 -3.04 14.84 -29.46
N ALA A 556 -2.78 16.14 -29.31
CA ALA A 556 -2.94 17.15 -30.34
C ALA A 556 -1.63 17.96 -30.49
N MET A 557 -1.44 18.54 -31.68
CA MET A 557 -0.27 19.38 -31.99
C MET A 557 -0.71 20.78 -32.40
N ALA A 558 0.13 21.78 -32.11
CA ALA A 558 -0.06 23.16 -32.51
C ALA A 558 1.26 23.88 -32.78
N ASP A 559 1.20 24.97 -33.59
CA ASP A 559 2.32 25.87 -33.80
C ASP A 559 2.41 26.97 -32.72
N ASN A 560 1.32 27.16 -31.98
CA ASN A 560 1.20 28.13 -30.89
C ASN A 560 0.53 27.46 -29.69
N ILE A 561 1.03 27.73 -28.50
CA ILE A 561 0.51 27.12 -27.27
C ILE A 561 -0.99 27.46 -27.02
N MET A 562 -1.45 28.59 -27.50
CA MET A 562 -2.85 28.99 -27.40
C MET A 562 -3.72 28.39 -28.54
N GLY A 563 -3.17 27.53 -29.37
CA GLY A 563 -3.82 26.87 -30.51
C GLY A 563 -3.73 27.68 -31.81
N PRO A 564 -4.45 27.24 -32.87
CA PRO A 564 -5.39 26.12 -32.87
C PRO A 564 -4.68 24.76 -32.72
N TRP A 565 -5.33 23.84 -32.03
CA TRP A 565 -4.83 22.48 -31.81
C TRP A 565 -5.39 21.52 -32.85
N THR A 566 -4.61 20.57 -33.30
CA THR A 566 -5.00 19.54 -34.25
C THR A 566 -4.77 18.16 -33.61
N ALA A 567 -5.82 17.43 -33.35
CA ALA A 567 -5.74 16.06 -32.85
C ALA A 567 -4.99 15.15 -33.82
N LYS A 568 -4.18 14.24 -33.31
CA LYS A 568 -3.30 13.35 -34.07
C LYS A 568 -3.59 11.88 -33.87
N GLY A 569 -4.13 11.48 -32.74
CA GLY A 569 -4.46 10.08 -32.45
C GLY A 569 -4.20 9.63 -31.04
N ILE A 570 -4.36 8.34 -30.82
CA ILE A 570 -4.07 7.64 -29.56
C ILE A 570 -2.59 7.23 -29.55
N ILE A 571 -1.88 7.54 -28.47
CA ILE A 571 -0.50 7.10 -28.27
C ILE A 571 -0.39 5.97 -27.24
N SER A 572 -1.34 5.83 -26.33
CA SER A 572 -1.39 4.70 -25.40
C SER A 572 -2.83 4.23 -25.20
N GLU A 573 -3.03 2.93 -25.31
CA GLU A 573 -4.32 2.29 -25.10
C GLU A 573 -4.68 2.21 -23.60
N ILE A 574 -5.87 1.68 -23.28
CA ILE A 574 -6.38 1.54 -21.93
C ILE A 574 -5.33 0.92 -21.00
N ALA A 575 -5.07 1.60 -19.90
CA ALA A 575 -4.16 1.12 -18.87
C ALA A 575 -4.79 -0.05 -18.10
N GLY A 576 -4.18 -1.23 -18.17
CA GLY A 576 -4.73 -2.46 -17.59
C GLY A 576 -5.25 -2.28 -16.17
N ASN A 577 -6.49 -2.71 -15.91
CA ASN A 577 -7.24 -2.64 -14.65
C ASN A 577 -7.55 -1.23 -14.12
N SER A 578 -7.29 -0.16 -14.87
CA SER A 578 -7.68 1.20 -14.48
C SER A 578 -8.61 1.82 -15.51
N ASN A 579 -9.66 2.49 -15.05
CA ASN A 579 -10.55 3.29 -15.90
C ASN A 579 -9.94 4.64 -16.29
N THR A 580 -8.94 5.09 -15.53
CA THR A 580 -8.25 6.37 -15.74
C THR A 580 -6.79 6.15 -16.08
N THR A 581 -6.22 7.14 -16.78
CA THR A 581 -4.79 7.22 -17.07
C THR A 581 -4.36 8.70 -17.13
N HIS A 582 -3.10 9.02 -16.78
CA HIS A 582 -2.65 10.40 -16.68
C HIS A 582 -1.23 10.52 -17.26
N PRO A 583 -1.02 11.26 -18.36
CA PRO A 583 0.29 11.35 -19.00
C PRO A 583 1.18 12.40 -18.36
N ALA A 584 2.49 12.11 -18.29
CA ALA A 584 3.53 13.13 -18.17
C ALA A 584 4.68 12.78 -19.13
N ILE A 585 5.23 13.76 -19.82
CA ILE A 585 6.27 13.55 -20.82
C ILE A 585 7.44 14.49 -20.56
N VAL A 586 8.65 13.96 -20.56
CA VAL A 586 9.87 14.72 -20.31
C VAL A 586 11.04 14.16 -21.12
N ASN A 587 11.98 15.03 -21.49
CA ASN A 587 13.29 14.61 -21.95
C ASN A 587 14.26 14.54 -20.76
N TYR A 588 14.88 13.37 -20.54
CA TYR A 588 15.85 13.15 -19.50
C TYR A 588 17.05 12.38 -20.05
N ASN A 589 18.23 12.93 -19.93
CA ASN A 589 19.47 12.36 -20.47
C ASN A 589 19.36 11.97 -21.97
N ASP A 590 18.85 12.90 -22.77
CA ASP A 590 18.60 12.74 -24.23
C ASP A 590 17.60 11.63 -24.60
N GLN A 591 16.88 11.09 -23.62
CA GLN A 591 15.81 10.13 -23.83
C GLN A 591 14.44 10.75 -23.50
N TRP A 592 13.48 10.63 -24.42
CA TRP A 592 12.10 10.98 -24.12
C TRP A 592 11.44 9.87 -23.32
N LEU A 593 10.82 10.25 -22.22
CA LEU A 593 10.14 9.36 -21.29
C LEU A 593 8.65 9.72 -21.21
N PHE A 594 7.85 8.69 -21.23
CA PHE A 594 6.41 8.75 -21.01
C PHE A 594 6.09 8.14 -19.65
N PHE A 595 5.48 8.92 -18.79
CA PHE A 595 4.95 8.49 -17.50
C PHE A 595 3.43 8.38 -17.60
N SER A 596 2.88 7.38 -16.95
CA SER A 596 1.44 7.21 -16.80
C SER A 596 1.17 6.40 -15.54
N HIS A 597 -0.06 5.96 -15.32
CA HIS A 597 -0.41 5.01 -14.28
C HIS A 597 -1.32 3.91 -14.84
N ASN A 598 -1.33 2.76 -14.17
CA ASN A 598 -2.25 1.65 -14.42
C ASN A 598 -2.66 0.99 -13.09
N GLY A 599 -3.52 -0.02 -13.15
CA GLY A 599 -3.91 -0.85 -12.02
C GLY A 599 -3.28 -2.24 -12.07
N ALA A 600 -1.98 -2.35 -12.40
CA ALA A 600 -1.35 -3.64 -12.71
C ALA A 600 -0.82 -4.41 -11.49
N LEU A 601 -0.74 -3.79 -10.32
CA LEU A 601 -0.40 -4.52 -9.09
C LEU A 601 -1.54 -5.51 -8.72
N PRO A 602 -1.25 -6.59 -7.98
CA PRO A 602 -2.26 -7.61 -7.62
C PRO A 602 -3.52 -7.07 -6.94
N ASP A 603 -3.40 -5.98 -6.18
CA ASP A 603 -4.53 -5.25 -5.57
C ASP A 603 -4.92 -4.00 -6.36
N GLY A 604 -4.37 -3.85 -7.57
CA GLY A 604 -4.53 -2.67 -8.39
C GLY A 604 -5.91 -2.58 -9.05
N GLY A 605 -6.28 -1.35 -9.35
CA GLY A 605 -7.52 -0.99 -10.00
C GLY A 605 -7.65 0.52 -10.17
N SER A 606 -8.83 1.00 -10.50
CA SER A 606 -9.06 2.44 -10.71
C SER A 606 -8.82 3.31 -9.47
N GLY A 607 -8.98 2.77 -8.27
CA GLY A 607 -8.74 3.48 -7.00
C GLY A 607 -7.48 3.03 -6.26
N THR A 608 -6.64 2.21 -6.88
CA THR A 608 -5.36 1.70 -6.37
C THR A 608 -4.38 1.56 -7.54
N ARG A 609 -4.03 2.73 -8.09
CA ARG A 609 -3.22 2.86 -9.30
C ARG A 609 -1.72 2.79 -8.99
N SER A 610 -0.90 2.63 -10.01
CA SER A 610 0.56 2.60 -9.87
C SER A 610 1.24 3.20 -11.09
N VAL A 611 2.24 4.07 -10.87
CA VAL A 611 2.97 4.75 -11.93
C VAL A 611 3.81 3.77 -12.75
N ILE A 612 3.80 3.97 -14.05
CA ILE A 612 4.63 3.29 -15.04
C ILE A 612 5.47 4.29 -15.83
N ILE A 613 6.61 3.84 -16.36
CA ILE A 613 7.50 4.64 -17.20
C ILE A 613 7.87 3.84 -18.44
N GLU A 614 7.69 4.45 -19.61
CA GLU A 614 8.09 3.86 -20.89
C GLU A 614 9.01 4.81 -21.68
N PRO A 615 9.93 4.28 -22.48
CA PRO A 615 10.64 5.09 -23.46
C PRO A 615 9.67 5.55 -24.55
N MET A 616 9.80 6.79 -24.98
CA MET A 616 8.99 7.40 -26.03
C MET A 616 9.87 7.84 -27.21
N ALA A 617 9.31 7.76 -28.42
CA ALA A 617 9.98 8.20 -29.62
C ALA A 617 9.03 8.91 -30.58
N TYR A 618 9.59 9.75 -31.46
CA TYR A 618 8.87 10.41 -32.53
C TYR A 618 9.13 9.73 -33.89
N ASN A 619 8.20 9.85 -34.78
CA ASN A 619 8.38 9.57 -36.20
C ASN A 619 9.11 10.74 -36.90
N ALA A 620 9.58 10.52 -38.13
CA ALA A 620 10.28 11.55 -38.89
C ALA A 620 9.42 12.81 -39.18
N ASP A 621 8.10 12.66 -39.19
CA ASP A 621 7.14 13.75 -39.38
C ASP A 621 6.77 14.48 -38.08
N GLY A 622 7.40 14.12 -36.97
CA GLY A 622 7.17 14.68 -35.64
C GLY A 622 5.97 14.06 -34.89
N THR A 623 5.24 13.10 -35.47
CA THR A 623 4.19 12.40 -34.73
C THR A 623 4.78 11.47 -33.67
N ILE A 624 4.06 11.27 -32.54
CA ILE A 624 4.47 10.36 -31.48
C ILE A 624 4.22 8.91 -31.89
N ARG A 625 5.19 8.03 -31.69
CA ARG A 625 5.00 6.58 -31.91
C ARG A 625 4.10 6.01 -30.83
N PRO A 626 3.19 5.06 -31.15
CA PRO A 626 2.39 4.38 -30.15
C PRO A 626 3.24 3.74 -29.05
N ILE A 627 2.81 3.91 -27.80
CA ILE A 627 3.49 3.42 -26.61
C ILE A 627 2.69 2.24 -26.06
N ALA A 628 3.32 1.08 -25.93
CA ALA A 628 2.74 -0.09 -25.28
C ALA A 628 3.34 -0.22 -23.87
N PRO A 629 2.55 -0.07 -22.79
CA PRO A 629 3.05 -0.31 -21.45
C PRO A 629 3.58 -1.74 -21.29
N THR A 630 4.83 -1.86 -20.81
CA THR A 630 5.52 -3.12 -20.58
C THR A 630 5.77 -3.35 -19.10
N THR A 631 6.01 -4.59 -18.69
CA THR A 631 6.42 -4.88 -17.30
C THR A 631 7.86 -4.49 -17.02
N LYS A 632 8.69 -4.40 -18.06
CA LYS A 632 10.08 -3.98 -17.94
C LYS A 632 10.23 -2.46 -17.79
N GLY A 633 9.47 -1.67 -18.54
CA GLY A 633 9.63 -0.22 -18.57
C GLY A 633 11.07 0.21 -18.90
N VAL A 634 11.57 1.20 -18.17
CA VAL A 634 12.95 1.72 -18.31
C VAL A 634 13.92 1.15 -17.26
N SER A 635 13.43 0.50 -16.22
CA SER A 635 14.22 0.07 -15.06
C SER A 635 14.35 -1.45 -14.90
N GLY A 636 13.71 -2.25 -15.76
CA GLY A 636 13.67 -3.71 -15.64
C GLY A 636 15.02 -4.39 -15.60
N LEU A 637 15.25 -5.23 -14.58
CA LEU A 637 16.49 -5.96 -14.35
C LEU A 637 16.47 -7.38 -14.93
N GLY A 638 15.33 -7.92 -15.34
CA GLY A 638 15.12 -9.31 -15.75
C GLY A 638 14.24 -10.04 -14.77
N ASN A 639 14.75 -10.57 -13.67
CA ASN A 639 13.94 -11.24 -12.63
C ASN A 639 13.69 -10.34 -11.42
N PRO A 640 12.44 -10.28 -10.87
CA PRO A 640 11.25 -10.96 -11.39
C PRO A 640 10.76 -10.37 -12.71
N ILE A 641 10.13 -11.20 -13.56
CA ILE A 641 9.64 -10.78 -14.87
C ILE A 641 8.22 -10.22 -14.87
N LEU A 642 7.48 -10.40 -13.77
CA LEU A 642 6.15 -9.84 -13.60
C LEU A 642 6.13 -8.86 -12.43
N PRO A 643 5.31 -7.80 -12.48
CA PRO A 643 5.23 -6.82 -11.40
C PRO A 643 4.39 -7.33 -10.24
N GLY A 644 4.82 -7.06 -9.00
CA GLY A 644 4.09 -7.48 -7.79
C GLY A 644 4.25 -8.96 -7.47
N PHE A 645 3.29 -9.48 -6.70
CA PHE A 645 3.36 -10.87 -6.22
C PHE A 645 2.53 -11.80 -7.10
N HIS A 646 3.22 -12.72 -7.74
CA HIS A 646 2.68 -13.76 -8.58
C HIS A 646 3.37 -15.09 -8.29
N ALA A 647 2.64 -16.20 -8.39
CA ALA A 647 3.16 -17.53 -8.12
C ALA A 647 2.68 -18.54 -9.15
N ASP A 648 3.24 -19.75 -9.07
CA ASP A 648 2.78 -20.93 -9.81
C ASP A 648 2.64 -20.64 -11.32
N PRO A 649 3.70 -20.12 -11.97
CA PRO A 649 3.60 -19.62 -13.35
C PRO A 649 3.46 -20.76 -14.35
N GLU A 650 2.51 -20.61 -15.26
CA GLU A 650 2.38 -21.42 -16.45
C GLU A 650 2.75 -20.61 -17.68
N ILE A 651 3.71 -21.10 -18.48
CA ILE A 651 4.12 -20.47 -19.74
C ILE A 651 3.62 -21.24 -20.96
N LEU A 652 2.96 -20.54 -21.86
CA LEU A 652 2.44 -21.06 -23.14
C LEU A 652 3.04 -20.30 -24.31
N TYR A 653 3.52 -21.01 -25.34
CA TYR A 653 3.75 -20.42 -26.66
C TYR A 653 2.54 -20.64 -27.56
N SER A 654 1.99 -19.57 -28.11
CA SER A 654 0.87 -19.66 -29.05
C SER A 654 1.35 -19.63 -30.50
N ASN A 655 1.13 -20.71 -31.22
CA ASN A 655 1.40 -20.80 -32.68
C ASN A 655 0.49 -19.85 -33.49
N LYS A 656 -0.69 -19.53 -32.95
CA LYS A 656 -1.62 -18.60 -33.60
C LYS A 656 -1.07 -17.17 -33.60
N THR A 657 -0.47 -16.73 -32.49
CA THR A 657 -0.03 -15.34 -32.33
C THR A 657 1.47 -15.13 -32.48
N GLY A 658 2.28 -16.21 -32.41
CA GLY A 658 3.73 -16.13 -32.38
C GLY A 658 4.31 -15.52 -31.10
N LYS A 659 3.54 -15.53 -30.01
CA LYS A 659 3.92 -14.94 -28.72
C LYS A 659 3.89 -15.97 -27.59
N TYR A 660 4.61 -15.64 -26.53
CA TYR A 660 4.55 -16.33 -25.25
C TYR A 660 3.50 -15.68 -24.34
N TYR A 661 2.88 -16.49 -23.49
CA TYR A 661 1.89 -16.04 -22.51
C TYR A 661 2.22 -16.67 -21.15
N ILE A 662 2.13 -15.89 -20.07
CA ILE A 662 2.21 -16.40 -18.71
C ILE A 662 0.89 -16.17 -17.98
N TYR A 663 0.38 -17.23 -17.37
CA TYR A 663 -0.72 -17.21 -16.42
C TYR A 663 -0.15 -17.55 -15.05
N SER A 664 -0.67 -16.95 -13.98
CA SER A 664 -0.12 -17.15 -12.64
C SER A 664 -1.14 -16.99 -11.54
N THR A 665 -0.91 -17.65 -10.41
CA THR A 665 -1.63 -17.38 -9.16
C THR A 665 -1.34 -15.96 -8.72
N THR A 666 -2.39 -15.20 -8.32
CA THR A 666 -2.23 -13.87 -7.74
C THR A 666 -1.95 -13.99 -6.24
N ASP A 667 -0.82 -13.48 -5.81
CA ASP A 667 -0.36 -13.46 -4.41
C ASP A 667 -0.53 -12.06 -3.75
N GLY A 668 0.07 -11.88 -2.56
CA GLY A 668 0.02 -10.64 -1.79
C GLY A 668 -1.22 -10.49 -0.92
N LYS A 669 -2.06 -11.53 -0.79
CA LYS A 669 -3.30 -11.50 0.00
C LYS A 669 -3.25 -12.49 1.15
N PRO A 670 -3.75 -12.10 2.36
CA PRO A 670 -3.87 -13.03 3.48
C PRO A 670 -4.74 -14.25 3.12
N GLY A 671 -4.40 -15.41 3.67
CA GLY A 671 -5.23 -16.60 3.57
C GLY A 671 -5.28 -17.26 2.19
N TRP A 672 -4.27 -17.03 1.34
CA TRP A 672 -4.17 -17.63 0.01
C TRP A 672 -5.31 -17.22 -0.94
N GLY A 673 -5.73 -15.97 -0.87
CA GLY A 673 -7.01 -15.46 -1.39
C GLY A 673 -7.01 -14.98 -2.85
N GLY A 674 -6.16 -15.47 -3.75
CA GLY A 674 -6.18 -15.11 -5.18
C GLY A 674 -7.51 -15.48 -5.84
N ASN A 675 -8.16 -14.52 -6.52
CA ASN A 675 -9.45 -14.73 -7.17
C ASN A 675 -9.38 -14.56 -8.71
N LYS A 676 -8.23 -14.09 -9.22
CA LYS A 676 -8.06 -13.76 -10.64
C LYS A 676 -6.77 -14.35 -11.17
N TYR A 677 -6.77 -14.74 -12.44
CA TYR A 677 -5.55 -14.90 -13.21
C TYR A 677 -5.37 -13.70 -14.12
N TYR A 678 -4.22 -13.05 -14.00
CA TYR A 678 -3.75 -12.13 -15.01
C TYR A 678 -2.99 -12.89 -16.09
N VAL A 679 -3.01 -12.36 -17.30
CA VAL A 679 -2.22 -12.90 -18.40
C VAL A 679 -1.24 -11.86 -18.91
N TYR A 680 0.00 -12.27 -19.07
CA TYR A 680 1.08 -11.45 -19.60
C TYR A 680 1.58 -12.04 -20.90
N SER A 681 1.90 -11.19 -21.88
CA SER A 681 2.42 -11.64 -23.18
C SER A 681 3.82 -11.09 -23.44
N SER A 682 4.61 -11.88 -24.20
CA SER A 682 5.95 -11.48 -24.65
C SER A 682 6.23 -12.03 -26.05
N SER A 683 7.01 -11.29 -26.84
CA SER A 683 7.53 -11.78 -28.14
C SER A 683 8.94 -12.36 -28.03
N ASP A 684 9.64 -12.09 -26.93
CA ASP A 684 11.08 -12.35 -26.79
C ASP A 684 11.50 -12.97 -25.44
N LEU A 685 10.52 -13.25 -24.53
CA LEU A 685 10.71 -13.73 -23.16
C LEU A 685 11.37 -12.71 -22.22
N LYS A 686 11.68 -11.49 -22.68
CA LYS A 686 12.35 -10.45 -21.91
C LYS A 686 11.43 -9.31 -21.52
N GLU A 687 10.61 -8.88 -22.47
CA GLU A 687 9.65 -7.82 -22.24
C GLU A 687 8.24 -8.40 -22.16
N TRP A 688 7.55 -8.10 -21.05
CA TRP A 688 6.24 -8.66 -20.76
C TRP A 688 5.19 -7.54 -20.66
N LYS A 689 4.10 -7.70 -21.40
CA LYS A 689 2.95 -6.80 -21.39
C LYS A 689 1.81 -7.42 -20.60
N ASN A 690 1.23 -6.67 -19.66
CA ASN A 690 -0.02 -7.07 -19.02
C ASN A 690 -1.18 -6.96 -20.00
N GLU A 691 -1.84 -8.06 -20.32
CA GLU A 691 -3.00 -8.12 -21.22
C GLU A 691 -4.34 -8.08 -20.46
N GLY A 692 -4.31 -8.01 -19.13
CA GLY A 692 -5.50 -7.94 -18.29
C GLY A 692 -5.85 -9.24 -17.58
N VAL A 693 -7.12 -9.36 -17.18
CA VAL A 693 -7.65 -10.53 -16.45
C VAL A 693 -8.16 -11.58 -17.45
N ALA A 694 -7.57 -12.77 -17.39
CA ALA A 694 -7.99 -13.91 -18.20
C ALA A 694 -9.19 -14.64 -17.58
N LEU A 695 -9.20 -14.82 -16.26
CA LEU A 695 -10.25 -15.54 -15.51
C LEU A 695 -10.46 -14.89 -14.15
N ASP A 696 -11.72 -14.68 -13.75
CA ASP A 696 -12.12 -14.11 -12.44
C ASP A 696 -13.18 -14.99 -11.77
N ALA A 697 -12.84 -15.56 -10.62
CA ALA A 697 -13.78 -16.36 -9.83
C ALA A 697 -14.89 -15.56 -9.14
N LYS A 698 -14.86 -14.24 -9.22
CA LYS A 698 -15.90 -13.34 -8.70
C LYS A 698 -16.84 -12.81 -9.78
N SER A 699 -16.66 -13.25 -11.03
CA SER A 699 -17.51 -12.93 -12.16
C SER A 699 -18.38 -14.15 -12.54
N ASP A 700 -19.16 -14.00 -13.58
CA ASP A 700 -19.96 -15.08 -14.22
C ASP A 700 -19.12 -16.06 -15.05
N GLN A 701 -17.80 -15.86 -15.13
CA GLN A 701 -16.90 -16.78 -15.83
C GLN A 701 -16.81 -18.16 -15.14
N ILE A 702 -17.02 -18.25 -13.84
CA ILE A 702 -17.03 -19.49 -13.07
C ILE A 702 -18.28 -19.55 -12.19
N SER A 703 -19.13 -20.54 -12.40
CA SER A 703 -20.42 -20.65 -11.71
C SER A 703 -20.36 -21.46 -10.39
N TRP A 704 -19.43 -22.39 -10.26
CA TRP A 704 -19.36 -23.36 -9.15
C TRP A 704 -18.33 -23.03 -8.08
N ALA A 705 -17.45 -22.04 -8.31
CA ALA A 705 -16.39 -21.64 -7.40
C ALA A 705 -16.45 -20.13 -7.09
N ASN A 706 -15.95 -19.75 -5.93
CA ASN A 706 -16.03 -18.37 -5.43
C ASN A 706 -14.69 -17.76 -5.06
N GLY A 707 -13.56 -18.39 -5.40
CA GLY A 707 -12.24 -17.84 -5.15
C GLY A 707 -11.13 -18.89 -5.03
N ASN A 708 -9.98 -18.43 -4.57
CA ASN A 708 -8.76 -19.21 -4.42
C ASN A 708 -8.38 -19.93 -5.72
N LEU A 709 -8.27 -19.16 -6.81
CA LEU A 709 -7.73 -19.65 -8.08
C LEU A 709 -6.22 -19.87 -7.89
N TRP A 710 -5.78 -21.13 -7.98
CA TRP A 710 -4.38 -21.50 -7.78
C TRP A 710 -3.86 -22.33 -8.96
N ALA A 711 -2.54 -22.17 -9.20
CA ALA A 711 -1.76 -22.99 -10.11
C ALA A 711 -2.47 -23.29 -11.44
N PRO A 712 -2.51 -22.32 -12.36
CA PRO A 712 -3.09 -22.52 -13.69
C PRO A 712 -2.20 -23.41 -14.54
N ALA A 713 -2.81 -24.14 -15.50
CA ALA A 713 -2.12 -24.76 -16.62
C ALA A 713 -2.85 -24.44 -17.91
N ALA A 714 -2.12 -24.15 -18.97
CA ALA A 714 -2.71 -23.67 -20.23
C ALA A 714 -2.18 -24.41 -21.46
N VAL A 715 -3.06 -24.67 -22.44
CA VAL A 715 -2.66 -25.29 -23.69
C VAL A 715 -3.44 -24.71 -24.88
N GLU A 716 -2.73 -24.56 -26.01
CA GLU A 716 -3.30 -24.20 -27.31
C GLU A 716 -3.60 -25.46 -28.10
N VAL A 717 -4.82 -25.58 -28.64
CA VAL A 717 -5.24 -26.71 -29.46
C VAL A 717 -5.75 -26.24 -30.81
N LYS A 718 -5.07 -26.65 -31.88
CA LYS A 718 -5.53 -26.40 -33.24
C LYS A 718 -6.72 -27.30 -33.58
N GLN A 719 -7.83 -26.72 -33.99
CA GLN A 719 -9.07 -27.39 -34.34
C GLN A 719 -9.02 -27.93 -35.77
N LYS A 720 -9.88 -28.89 -36.08
CA LYS A 720 -10.00 -29.47 -37.43
C LYS A 720 -10.30 -28.44 -38.54
N ASN A 721 -10.99 -27.37 -38.20
CA ASN A 721 -11.32 -26.29 -39.13
C ASN A 721 -10.17 -25.27 -39.27
N GLY A 722 -9.02 -25.48 -38.64
CA GLY A 722 -7.85 -24.60 -38.68
C GLY A 722 -7.86 -23.47 -37.63
N SER A 723 -8.95 -23.25 -36.91
CA SER A 723 -8.98 -22.32 -35.78
C SER A 723 -8.23 -22.85 -34.58
N TYR A 724 -8.03 -22.02 -33.56
CA TYR A 724 -7.38 -22.42 -32.34
C TYR A 724 -8.32 -22.18 -31.17
N LYS A 725 -8.26 -23.08 -30.17
CA LYS A 725 -8.87 -22.93 -28.86
C LYS A 725 -7.80 -23.01 -27.77
N TYR A 726 -8.04 -22.26 -26.69
CA TYR A 726 -7.18 -22.23 -25.51
C TYR A 726 -7.94 -22.84 -24.34
N TYR A 727 -7.30 -23.73 -23.63
CA TYR A 727 -7.86 -24.39 -22.46
C TYR A 727 -7.02 -23.99 -21.27
N LEU A 728 -7.67 -23.42 -20.23
CA LEU A 728 -7.04 -23.00 -18.98
C LEU A 728 -7.60 -23.87 -17.86
N TYR A 729 -6.75 -24.74 -17.31
CA TYR A 729 -7.07 -25.60 -16.17
C TYR A 729 -6.70 -24.87 -14.90
N PHE A 730 -7.47 -25.07 -13.84
CA PHE A 730 -7.29 -24.35 -12.59
C PHE A 730 -7.82 -25.13 -11.38
N SER A 731 -7.29 -24.79 -10.21
CA SER A 731 -7.81 -25.23 -8.93
C SER A 731 -8.59 -24.10 -8.27
N ALA A 732 -9.77 -24.37 -7.73
CA ALA A 732 -10.60 -23.35 -7.13
C ALA A 732 -11.34 -23.85 -5.88
N ARG A 733 -11.72 -22.91 -5.00
CA ARG A 733 -12.57 -23.20 -3.85
C ARG A 733 -14.03 -23.15 -4.30
N PRO A 734 -14.77 -24.26 -4.14
CA PRO A 734 -16.17 -24.32 -4.53
C PRO A 734 -17.05 -23.43 -3.66
N ASN A 735 -18.28 -23.12 -4.13
CA ASN A 735 -19.22 -22.25 -3.46
C ASN A 735 -19.67 -22.75 -2.06
N ASP A 736 -19.56 -24.06 -1.80
CA ASP A 736 -19.85 -24.68 -0.50
C ASP A 736 -18.67 -24.56 0.50
N ASN A 737 -17.61 -23.82 0.14
CA ASN A 737 -16.38 -23.69 0.91
C ASN A 737 -15.68 -25.02 1.24
N GLY A 738 -16.00 -26.06 0.49
CA GLY A 738 -15.41 -27.39 0.62
C GLY A 738 -13.94 -27.44 0.17
N ARG A 739 -13.43 -28.70 0.08
CA ARG A 739 -12.08 -28.95 -0.48
C ARG A 739 -12.01 -28.47 -1.92
N LYS A 740 -10.82 -28.00 -2.33
CA LYS A 740 -10.58 -27.55 -3.71
C LYS A 740 -10.97 -28.59 -4.74
N GLN A 741 -11.45 -28.12 -5.85
CA GLN A 741 -11.80 -28.88 -7.03
C GLN A 741 -11.10 -28.27 -8.25
N MET A 742 -10.96 -29.05 -9.31
CA MET A 742 -10.28 -28.61 -10.52
C MET A 742 -11.29 -28.33 -11.60
N GLY A 743 -11.13 -27.22 -12.30
CA GLY A 743 -11.94 -26.82 -13.44
C GLY A 743 -11.13 -26.70 -14.73
N VAL A 744 -11.82 -26.50 -15.82
CA VAL A 744 -11.27 -26.07 -17.10
C VAL A 744 -12.15 -24.98 -17.72
N ALA A 745 -11.53 -23.91 -18.17
CA ALA A 745 -12.16 -22.82 -18.87
C ALA A 745 -11.64 -22.72 -20.30
N VAL A 746 -12.44 -22.27 -21.23
CA VAL A 746 -12.16 -22.27 -22.68
C VAL A 746 -12.26 -20.86 -23.24
N SER A 747 -11.35 -20.53 -24.15
CA SER A 747 -11.37 -19.26 -24.92
C SER A 747 -10.91 -19.46 -26.36
N ASP A 748 -11.28 -18.52 -27.23
CA ASP A 748 -10.76 -18.42 -28.61
C ASP A 748 -9.51 -17.51 -28.70
N SER A 749 -9.12 -16.90 -27.55
CA SER A 749 -7.94 -16.04 -27.43
C SER A 749 -7.07 -16.48 -26.26
N PRO A 750 -5.73 -16.40 -26.35
CA PRO A 750 -4.85 -16.66 -25.21
C PRO A 750 -5.00 -15.62 -24.09
N THR A 751 -5.54 -14.45 -24.39
CA THR A 751 -5.80 -13.39 -23.39
C THR A 751 -7.18 -13.50 -22.74
N GLY A 752 -7.97 -14.49 -23.11
CA GLY A 752 -9.36 -14.63 -22.63
C GLY A 752 -10.34 -13.72 -23.39
N PRO A 753 -11.53 -13.45 -22.82
CA PRO A 753 -11.99 -14.04 -21.55
C PRO A 753 -12.14 -15.56 -21.65
N PHE A 754 -11.77 -16.25 -20.58
CA PHE A 754 -12.02 -17.68 -20.44
C PHE A 754 -13.36 -17.89 -19.72
N VAL A 755 -14.10 -18.92 -20.14
CA VAL A 755 -15.38 -19.29 -19.53
C VAL A 755 -15.33 -20.77 -19.17
N ASP A 756 -15.67 -21.12 -17.94
CA ASP A 756 -15.65 -22.49 -17.46
C ASP A 756 -16.82 -23.33 -17.99
N LEU A 757 -16.80 -24.62 -17.75
CA LEU A 757 -17.84 -25.56 -18.21
C LEU A 757 -19.11 -25.52 -17.37
N GLY A 758 -19.19 -24.73 -16.31
CA GLY A 758 -20.32 -24.71 -15.39
C GLY A 758 -20.26 -25.79 -14.29
N HIS A 759 -19.22 -26.61 -14.29
CA HIS A 759 -18.99 -27.64 -13.29
C HIS A 759 -17.49 -27.99 -13.21
N PRO A 760 -17.01 -28.53 -12.08
CA PRO A 760 -15.62 -28.98 -12.00
C PRO A 760 -15.33 -30.14 -12.95
N LEU A 761 -14.12 -30.12 -13.54
CA LEU A 761 -13.56 -31.24 -14.32
C LEU A 761 -13.27 -32.44 -13.42
N LEU A 762 -12.67 -32.18 -12.24
CA LEU A 762 -12.42 -33.17 -11.20
C LEU A 762 -13.07 -32.70 -9.89
N ALA A 763 -14.11 -33.38 -9.46
CA ALA A 763 -14.78 -33.13 -8.21
C ALA A 763 -14.13 -33.91 -7.06
N LYS A 764 -14.35 -33.44 -5.82
CA LYS A 764 -13.75 -33.99 -4.58
C LYS A 764 -14.02 -35.48 -4.31
N ASN A 765 -15.01 -36.03 -4.91
CA ASN A 765 -15.42 -37.42 -4.74
C ASN A 765 -14.93 -38.38 -5.87
N HIS A 766 -14.15 -37.86 -6.79
CA HIS A 766 -13.60 -38.66 -7.87
C HIS A 766 -12.68 -39.79 -7.31
N PRO A 767 -12.76 -41.06 -7.79
CA PRO A 767 -11.96 -42.18 -7.25
C PRO A 767 -10.44 -41.97 -7.27
N GLY A 768 -9.93 -41.17 -8.22
CA GLY A 768 -8.52 -40.78 -8.32
C GLY A 768 -8.08 -39.67 -7.39
N CYS A 769 -8.98 -39.15 -6.56
CA CYS A 769 -8.74 -38.02 -5.70
C CYS A 769 -8.27 -38.44 -4.31
N LYS A 770 -6.98 -38.52 -4.10
CA LYS A 770 -6.34 -38.78 -2.80
C LYS A 770 -5.72 -37.45 -2.29
N GLY A 771 -6.37 -36.74 -1.37
CA GLY A 771 -5.83 -35.49 -0.82
C GLY A 771 -6.44 -34.24 -1.47
N GLN A 772 -5.64 -33.19 -1.66
CA GLN A 772 -6.07 -31.95 -2.29
C GLN A 772 -5.96 -32.03 -3.82
N LEU A 773 -7.00 -31.56 -4.51
CA LEU A 773 -7.04 -31.41 -5.96
C LEU A 773 -6.51 -30.01 -6.33
N ILE A 774 -5.20 -29.91 -6.37
CA ILE A 774 -4.49 -28.68 -6.77
C ILE A 774 -3.35 -29.00 -7.73
N ASP A 775 -2.78 -27.97 -8.30
CA ASP A 775 -1.56 -27.97 -9.10
C ASP A 775 -1.69 -28.87 -10.34
N VAL A 776 -2.55 -28.42 -11.20
CA VAL A 776 -2.80 -29.11 -12.47
C VAL A 776 -1.72 -28.77 -13.49
N ASP A 777 -1.31 -29.79 -14.28
CA ASP A 777 -0.55 -29.61 -15.50
C ASP A 777 -1.26 -30.31 -16.68
N VAL A 778 -1.15 -29.76 -17.88
CA VAL A 778 -1.73 -30.28 -19.10
C VAL A 778 -0.66 -30.44 -20.20
N PHE A 779 -0.54 -31.62 -20.72
CA PHE A 779 0.48 -31.98 -21.69
C PHE A 779 -0.13 -32.68 -22.92
N ILE A 780 0.19 -32.20 -24.12
CA ILE A 780 -0.14 -32.91 -25.37
C ILE A 780 1.10 -33.63 -25.84
N ASP A 781 1.05 -34.93 -25.79
CA ASP A 781 2.17 -35.81 -26.20
C ASP A 781 2.54 -35.59 -27.68
N PRO A 782 3.75 -35.11 -27.98
CA PRO A 782 4.16 -34.87 -29.35
C PRO A 782 4.29 -36.16 -30.19
N VAL A 783 4.34 -37.34 -29.57
CA VAL A 783 4.44 -38.63 -30.24
C VAL A 783 3.06 -39.18 -30.59
N SER A 784 2.22 -39.43 -29.60
CA SER A 784 0.88 -40.02 -29.79
C SER A 784 -0.20 -39.00 -30.14
N LYS A 785 0.06 -37.70 -29.98
CA LYS A 785 -0.88 -36.58 -30.10
C LYS A 785 -2.03 -36.65 -29.11
N LYS A 786 -1.95 -37.46 -28.09
CA LYS A 786 -2.94 -37.55 -27.01
C LYS A 786 -2.70 -36.52 -25.95
N PRO A 787 -3.76 -35.91 -25.39
CA PRO A 787 -3.64 -35.02 -24.25
C PRO A 787 -3.65 -35.76 -22.92
N TYR A 788 -2.87 -35.30 -21.98
CA TYR A 788 -2.77 -35.82 -20.60
C TYR A 788 -2.95 -34.70 -19.58
N LEU A 789 -3.48 -35.05 -18.42
CA LEU A 789 -3.64 -34.17 -17.27
C LEU A 789 -2.91 -34.77 -16.08
N TYR A 790 -2.18 -33.95 -15.32
CA TYR A 790 -1.50 -34.34 -14.10
C TYR A 790 -1.91 -33.44 -12.95
N TRP A 791 -1.93 -33.94 -11.71
CA TRP A 791 -2.33 -33.16 -10.54
C TRP A 791 -1.89 -33.80 -9.23
N GLY A 792 -2.01 -33.03 -8.14
CA GLY A 792 -2.01 -33.55 -6.77
C GLY A 792 -1.02 -32.93 -5.81
N ASN A 793 -1.40 -32.89 -4.55
CA ASN A 793 -0.59 -32.46 -3.42
C ASN A 793 -0.40 -33.67 -2.48
N SER A 794 0.84 -33.95 -2.11
CA SER A 794 1.29 -35.17 -1.39
C SER A 794 1.09 -36.50 -2.16
N PHE A 795 0.59 -36.44 -3.36
CA PHE A 795 0.53 -37.50 -4.33
C PHE A 795 0.53 -36.93 -5.75
N MET A 796 1.03 -37.67 -6.72
CA MET A 796 0.92 -37.31 -8.13
C MET A 796 -0.01 -38.30 -8.82
N ALA A 797 -1.01 -37.84 -9.51
CA ALA A 797 -1.85 -38.61 -10.40
C ALA A 797 -1.77 -38.07 -11.83
N GLY A 798 -2.00 -38.92 -12.79
CA GLY A 798 -2.12 -38.57 -14.20
C GLY A 798 -3.20 -39.35 -14.90
N ALA A 799 -3.77 -38.81 -15.98
CA ALA A 799 -4.77 -39.46 -16.81
C ALA A 799 -4.70 -38.95 -18.26
N GLU A 800 -5.15 -39.77 -19.21
CA GLU A 800 -5.43 -39.34 -20.59
C GLU A 800 -6.71 -38.46 -20.59
N LEU A 801 -6.69 -37.32 -21.26
CA LEU A 801 -7.88 -36.54 -21.56
C LEU A 801 -8.58 -37.06 -22.82
N GLU A 802 -9.89 -36.90 -22.90
CA GLU A 802 -10.58 -37.03 -24.17
C GLU A 802 -10.11 -35.94 -25.16
N PRO A 803 -10.26 -36.19 -26.49
CA PRO A 803 -9.90 -35.17 -27.49
C PRO A 803 -10.66 -33.83 -27.34
N SER A 804 -11.75 -33.79 -26.57
CA SER A 804 -12.50 -32.60 -26.20
C SER A 804 -11.72 -31.65 -25.27
N MET A 805 -10.69 -32.15 -24.60
CA MET A 805 -9.92 -31.44 -23.57
C MET A 805 -10.72 -31.10 -22.31
N THR A 806 -11.96 -31.57 -22.21
CA THR A 806 -12.91 -31.19 -21.14
C THR A 806 -13.36 -32.37 -20.29
N LYS A 807 -12.75 -33.53 -20.47
CA LYS A 807 -13.04 -34.73 -19.71
C LYS A 807 -11.83 -35.67 -19.67
N ILE A 808 -11.55 -36.24 -18.50
CA ILE A 808 -10.53 -37.28 -18.36
C ILE A 808 -11.11 -38.68 -18.74
N LYS A 809 -10.27 -39.59 -19.14
CA LYS A 809 -10.60 -41.01 -19.28
C LYS A 809 -10.34 -41.71 -17.96
N ASP A 810 -11.38 -41.95 -17.18
CA ASP A 810 -11.32 -42.47 -15.82
C ASP A 810 -10.53 -43.77 -15.69
N GLU A 811 -10.62 -44.65 -16.69
CA GLU A 811 -9.91 -45.90 -16.78
C GLU A 811 -8.38 -45.74 -16.92
N THR A 812 -7.89 -44.57 -17.26
CA THR A 812 -6.47 -44.27 -17.42
C THR A 812 -5.85 -43.64 -16.18
N VAL A 813 -6.63 -43.31 -15.17
CA VAL A 813 -6.14 -42.65 -13.95
C VAL A 813 -5.08 -43.49 -13.25
N THR A 814 -3.88 -42.96 -13.15
CA THR A 814 -2.72 -43.64 -12.60
C THR A 814 -2.07 -42.79 -11.52
N VAL A 815 -1.80 -43.39 -10.36
CA VAL A 815 -1.00 -42.75 -9.30
C VAL A 815 0.47 -42.97 -9.62
N MET A 816 1.20 -41.89 -9.80
CA MET A 816 2.58 -41.84 -10.31
C MET A 816 3.58 -41.27 -9.32
N THR A 817 3.17 -41.03 -8.09
CA THR A 817 4.01 -40.36 -7.07
C THR A 817 5.40 -41.06 -6.98
N PRO A 818 6.50 -40.32 -7.18
CA PRO A 818 7.84 -40.85 -6.94
C PRO A 818 7.99 -41.34 -5.49
N LYS A 819 8.55 -42.55 -5.31
CA LYS A 819 8.71 -43.14 -3.99
C LYS A 819 10.03 -42.71 -3.37
N GLY A 820 10.01 -42.43 -2.04
CA GLY A 820 11.22 -42.13 -1.27
C GLY A 820 11.62 -40.65 -1.38
N GLY A 821 12.88 -40.40 -1.07
CA GLY A 821 13.41 -39.05 -1.00
C GLY A 821 13.20 -38.33 0.34
N SER A 822 13.81 -37.16 0.47
CA SER A 822 13.69 -36.27 1.62
C SER A 822 13.30 -34.88 1.16
N LEU A 823 12.96 -33.98 2.11
CA LEU A 823 12.70 -32.58 1.83
C LEU A 823 13.94 -31.79 1.33
N ARG A 824 15.10 -32.43 1.26
CA ARG A 824 16.35 -31.88 0.75
C ARG A 824 16.70 -32.30 -0.67
N ASP A 825 16.02 -33.32 -1.20
CA ASP A 825 16.34 -33.90 -2.50
C ASP A 825 15.12 -34.03 -3.43
N TYR A 826 14.24 -35.01 -3.28
CA TYR A 826 13.18 -35.26 -4.26
C TYR A 826 11.83 -35.73 -3.68
N ALA A 827 11.61 -35.66 -2.39
CA ALA A 827 10.32 -36.05 -1.83
C ALA A 827 9.17 -35.24 -2.48
N TYR A 828 8.29 -35.92 -3.19
CA TYR A 828 7.20 -35.29 -3.90
C TYR A 828 6.27 -34.54 -2.93
N ARG A 829 6.08 -33.25 -3.17
CA ARG A 829 5.12 -32.41 -2.44
C ARG A 829 3.93 -32.05 -3.32
N GLU A 830 4.17 -31.38 -4.46
CA GLU A 830 3.13 -30.79 -5.30
C GLU A 830 3.69 -30.35 -6.69
N ALA A 831 2.89 -29.65 -7.49
CA ALA A 831 3.27 -29.00 -8.75
C ALA A 831 3.90 -29.96 -9.78
N PRO A 832 3.20 -31.03 -10.21
CA PRO A 832 3.68 -31.85 -11.31
C PRO A 832 3.75 -31.00 -12.58
N TYR A 833 4.82 -31.18 -13.36
CA TYR A 833 4.98 -30.59 -14.70
C TYR A 833 5.63 -31.58 -15.64
N VAL A 834 5.14 -31.69 -16.88
CA VAL A 834 5.62 -32.71 -17.83
C VAL A 834 5.99 -32.12 -19.18
N PHE A 835 7.15 -32.46 -19.69
CA PHE A 835 7.56 -32.19 -21.06
C PHE A 835 8.28 -33.38 -21.70
N TYR A 836 8.39 -33.36 -23.03
CA TYR A 836 9.04 -34.45 -23.81
C TYR A 836 10.27 -33.90 -24.52
N ARG A 837 11.38 -34.64 -24.41
CA ARG A 837 12.61 -34.32 -25.15
C ARG A 837 13.37 -35.63 -25.51
N ASN A 838 13.76 -35.77 -26.77
CA ASN A 838 14.63 -36.83 -27.24
C ASN A 838 14.23 -38.28 -26.83
N GLY A 839 12.94 -38.61 -26.90
CA GLY A 839 12.46 -39.97 -26.59
C GLY A 839 12.14 -40.23 -25.12
N LEU A 840 12.24 -39.24 -24.25
CA LEU A 840 11.94 -39.32 -22.82
C LEU A 840 10.90 -38.27 -22.41
N TYR A 841 10.02 -38.68 -21.50
CA TYR A 841 9.14 -37.78 -20.76
C TYR A 841 9.85 -37.36 -19.47
N TYR A 842 9.99 -36.07 -19.26
CA TYR A 842 10.57 -35.48 -18.06
C TYR A 842 9.41 -35.04 -17.15
N PHE A 843 9.43 -35.57 -15.92
CA PHE A 843 8.49 -35.23 -14.87
C PHE A 843 9.22 -34.37 -13.86
N MET A 844 8.75 -33.16 -13.63
CA MET A 844 9.25 -32.23 -12.62
C MET A 844 8.20 -32.06 -11.53
N TRP A 845 8.62 -31.77 -10.33
CA TRP A 845 7.73 -31.50 -9.20
C TRP A 845 8.42 -30.66 -8.14
N SER A 846 7.62 -30.05 -7.26
CA SER A 846 8.11 -29.30 -6.13
C SER A 846 8.30 -30.18 -4.90
N VAL A 847 9.34 -29.86 -4.16
CA VAL A 847 9.77 -30.52 -2.91
C VAL A 847 9.67 -29.50 -1.77
N ASP A 848 9.21 -29.91 -0.59
CA ASP A 848 8.98 -29.09 0.60
C ASP A 848 7.68 -28.23 0.51
N ASP A 849 7.50 -27.32 1.44
CA ASP A 849 6.33 -26.42 1.51
C ASP A 849 6.59 -25.13 0.77
N THR A 850 5.60 -24.60 0.05
CA THR A 850 5.74 -23.37 -0.75
C THR A 850 6.10 -22.12 0.06
N GLY A 851 5.94 -22.17 1.38
CA GLY A 851 6.43 -21.11 2.30
C GLY A 851 7.83 -21.36 2.87
N ALA A 852 8.48 -22.47 2.50
CA ALA A 852 9.81 -22.81 2.98
C ALA A 852 10.89 -22.18 2.08
N ALA A 853 11.94 -21.64 2.68
CA ALA A 853 13.11 -21.15 1.94
C ALA A 853 13.73 -22.22 1.04
N ASN A 854 13.64 -23.49 1.44
CA ASN A 854 14.16 -24.63 0.72
C ASN A 854 13.18 -25.22 -0.31
N TYR A 855 12.03 -24.61 -0.56
CA TYR A 855 11.12 -25.05 -1.62
C TYR A 855 11.85 -25.06 -2.96
N HIS A 856 11.93 -26.23 -3.62
CA HIS A 856 12.78 -26.44 -4.79
C HIS A 856 12.19 -27.45 -5.79
N VAL A 857 12.79 -27.55 -6.97
CA VAL A 857 12.35 -28.42 -8.07
C VAL A 857 13.22 -29.66 -8.14
N ALA A 858 12.56 -30.83 -8.18
CA ALA A 858 13.18 -32.12 -8.50
C ALA A 858 12.58 -32.74 -9.78
N TYR A 859 13.26 -33.75 -10.36
CA TYR A 859 12.77 -34.42 -11.56
C TYR A 859 13.11 -35.89 -11.61
N GLY A 860 12.41 -36.56 -12.49
CA GLY A 860 12.67 -37.93 -12.97
C GLY A 860 12.24 -38.08 -14.43
N THR A 861 12.49 -39.21 -15.03
CA THR A 861 12.15 -39.51 -16.43
C THR A 861 11.31 -40.75 -16.57
N SER A 862 10.62 -40.89 -17.70
CA SER A 862 9.88 -42.07 -18.08
C SER A 862 9.89 -42.26 -19.59
N LYS A 863 9.63 -43.48 -20.05
CA LYS A 863 9.34 -43.77 -21.48
C LYS A 863 7.86 -43.71 -21.82
N SER A 864 7.02 -43.44 -20.83
CA SER A 864 5.56 -43.31 -20.99
C SER A 864 5.04 -42.08 -20.31
N PRO A 865 4.02 -41.38 -20.87
CA PRO A 865 3.41 -40.22 -20.27
C PRO A 865 2.68 -40.52 -18.95
N LEU A 866 2.35 -41.76 -18.66
CA LEU A 866 1.72 -42.18 -17.41
C LEU A 866 2.67 -43.04 -16.52
N GLY A 867 3.97 -42.82 -16.65
CA GLY A 867 4.97 -43.49 -15.83
C GLY A 867 5.29 -44.95 -16.21
N PRO A 868 5.98 -45.69 -15.36
CA PRO A 868 6.53 -45.26 -14.05
C PRO A 868 7.64 -44.23 -14.18
N ILE A 869 7.79 -43.37 -13.16
CA ILE A 869 8.82 -42.32 -13.12
C ILE A 869 10.08 -42.91 -12.46
N GLU A 870 11.20 -42.85 -13.17
CA GLU A 870 12.53 -43.12 -12.65
C GLU A 870 13.17 -41.83 -12.17
N VAL A 871 13.38 -41.68 -10.85
CA VAL A 871 14.01 -40.50 -10.27
C VAL A 871 15.45 -40.38 -10.76
N ALA A 872 15.85 -39.19 -11.18
CA ALA A 872 17.21 -38.93 -11.65
C ALA A 872 18.25 -39.17 -10.55
N LYS A 873 19.45 -39.56 -10.94
CA LYS A 873 20.56 -39.77 -9.97
C LYS A 873 20.93 -38.48 -9.23
N ASP A 874 20.91 -37.35 -9.92
CA ASP A 874 20.99 -36.00 -9.34
C ASP A 874 19.63 -35.29 -9.64
N PRO A 875 18.66 -35.43 -8.74
CA PRO A 875 17.28 -35.07 -9.05
C PRO A 875 16.99 -33.56 -8.93
N VAL A 876 17.83 -32.78 -8.24
CA VAL A 876 17.55 -31.37 -7.98
C VAL A 876 17.85 -30.52 -9.20
N VAL A 877 16.80 -29.89 -9.76
CA VAL A 877 16.90 -29.01 -10.93
C VAL A 877 17.21 -27.60 -10.54
N LEU A 878 16.49 -27.06 -9.57
CA LEU A 878 16.53 -25.65 -9.15
C LEU A 878 16.31 -25.60 -7.65
N ILE A 879 17.14 -24.87 -6.92
CA ILE A 879 17.07 -24.71 -5.47
C ILE A 879 17.51 -23.30 -5.07
N GLN A 880 17.16 -22.86 -3.88
CA GLN A 880 17.56 -21.58 -3.31
C GLN A 880 19.07 -21.26 -3.47
N ASP A 881 19.39 -19.97 -3.58
CA ASP A 881 20.75 -19.43 -3.48
C ASP A 881 20.82 -18.34 -2.38
N PRO A 882 21.04 -18.77 -1.10
CA PRO A 882 21.07 -17.83 0.03
C PRO A 882 22.19 -16.78 -0.05
N GLN A 883 23.28 -17.08 -0.78
CA GLN A 883 24.39 -16.11 -0.96
C GLN A 883 23.96 -14.90 -1.77
N HIS A 884 22.96 -15.09 -2.65
CA HIS A 884 22.37 -14.01 -3.45
C HIS A 884 20.95 -13.65 -2.99
N GLU A 885 20.54 -14.04 -1.77
CA GLU A 885 19.21 -13.77 -1.21
C GLU A 885 18.05 -14.28 -2.09
N ILE A 886 18.20 -15.44 -2.72
CA ILE A 886 17.17 -16.11 -3.53
C ILE A 886 16.66 -17.33 -2.79
N TYR A 887 15.35 -17.39 -2.51
CA TYR A 887 14.72 -18.41 -1.67
C TYR A 887 13.45 -18.96 -2.29
N GLY A 888 13.10 -20.23 -1.97
CA GLY A 888 11.82 -20.85 -2.30
C GLY A 888 11.56 -20.93 -3.80
N THR A 889 12.55 -21.38 -4.55
CA THR A 889 12.56 -21.42 -6.02
C THR A 889 11.95 -22.72 -6.55
N ALA A 890 10.63 -22.75 -6.75
CA ALA A 890 9.96 -23.93 -7.27
C ALA A 890 8.66 -23.61 -8.03
N HIS A 891 7.78 -24.60 -8.18
CA HIS A 891 6.53 -24.57 -8.92
C HIS A 891 6.75 -23.99 -10.32
N ASN A 892 7.32 -24.79 -11.18
CA ASN A 892 7.81 -24.35 -12.48
C ASN A 892 6.93 -24.81 -13.64
N SER A 893 7.03 -24.06 -14.73
CA SER A 893 6.77 -24.52 -16.09
C SER A 893 8.04 -24.38 -16.96
N VAL A 894 8.06 -25.03 -18.12
CA VAL A 894 9.23 -25.06 -19.02
C VAL A 894 8.80 -24.69 -20.43
N ILE A 895 9.62 -23.91 -21.13
CA ILE A 895 9.37 -23.56 -22.51
C ILE A 895 10.61 -23.81 -23.39
N GLN A 896 10.41 -24.46 -24.52
CA GLN A 896 11.38 -24.53 -25.59
C GLN A 896 11.15 -23.40 -26.58
N LYS A 897 12.19 -22.65 -26.93
CA LYS A 897 12.10 -21.63 -27.96
C LYS A 897 11.83 -22.31 -29.31
N PRO A 898 10.78 -21.93 -30.02
CA PRO A 898 10.37 -22.58 -31.27
C PRO A 898 11.49 -22.68 -32.29
N GLY A 899 11.68 -23.88 -32.85
CA GLY A 899 12.69 -24.16 -33.88
C GLY A 899 14.13 -24.25 -33.37
N THR A 900 14.36 -24.27 -32.07
CA THR A 900 15.69 -24.36 -31.45
C THR A 900 15.72 -25.43 -30.36
N ASP A 901 16.92 -25.79 -29.82
CA ASP A 901 17.07 -26.56 -28.59
C ASP A 901 17.43 -25.68 -27.39
N GLU A 902 16.93 -24.40 -27.40
CA GLU A 902 17.04 -23.50 -26.27
C GLU A 902 15.84 -23.65 -25.34
N TRP A 903 16.11 -23.90 -24.07
CA TRP A 903 15.09 -24.17 -23.06
C TRP A 903 15.18 -23.17 -21.91
N TYR A 904 14.03 -22.82 -21.35
CA TYR A 904 13.91 -21.90 -20.22
C TYR A 904 12.96 -22.50 -19.19
N ILE A 905 13.28 -22.28 -17.92
CA ILE A 905 12.43 -22.62 -16.77
C ILE A 905 11.82 -21.33 -16.22
N VAL A 906 10.50 -21.30 -16.11
CA VAL A 906 9.74 -20.22 -15.46
C VAL A 906 9.27 -20.76 -14.12
N TYR A 907 9.53 -20.05 -13.06
CA TYR A 907 9.29 -20.53 -11.71
C TYR A 907 8.92 -19.34 -10.79
N HIS A 908 8.44 -19.60 -9.59
CA HIS A 908 8.38 -18.54 -8.59
C HIS A 908 9.51 -18.67 -7.56
N ARG A 909 9.84 -17.54 -6.93
CA ARG A 909 10.67 -17.46 -5.74
C ARG A 909 9.95 -16.65 -4.67
N ILE A 910 10.32 -16.83 -3.40
CA ILE A 910 9.85 -15.99 -2.30
C ILE A 910 10.55 -14.62 -2.40
N ASN A 911 9.79 -13.53 -2.30
CA ASN A 911 10.37 -12.19 -2.17
C ASN A 911 11.20 -12.11 -0.87
N LYS A 912 12.45 -11.68 -0.97
CA LYS A 912 13.41 -11.70 0.14
C LYS A 912 12.96 -10.90 1.37
N ASP A 913 12.23 -9.81 1.17
CA ASP A 913 11.76 -8.96 2.27
C ASP A 913 10.64 -9.61 3.08
N TYR A 914 10.03 -10.67 2.53
CA TYR A 914 8.94 -11.42 3.16
C TYR A 914 9.35 -12.81 3.63
N ILE A 915 10.63 -13.19 3.55
CA ILE A 915 11.11 -14.55 3.92
C ILE A 915 10.76 -14.92 5.38
N HIS A 916 10.59 -13.95 6.25
CA HIS A 916 10.21 -14.14 7.65
C HIS A 916 8.76 -13.72 7.96
N PHE A 917 7.99 -13.30 6.95
CA PHE A 917 6.62 -12.84 7.13
C PHE A 917 5.70 -13.34 6.01
N GLN A 918 4.93 -14.39 6.26
CA GLN A 918 4.00 -15.00 5.30
C GLN A 918 4.64 -15.29 3.92
N PRO A 919 5.80 -15.97 3.88
CA PRO A 919 6.55 -16.14 2.63
C PRO A 919 5.74 -16.85 1.54
N GLY A 920 4.85 -17.78 1.90
CA GLY A 920 4.05 -18.55 0.95
C GLY A 920 3.02 -17.76 0.14
N VAL A 921 2.76 -16.49 0.48
CA VAL A 921 1.84 -15.59 -0.25
C VAL A 921 2.51 -14.31 -0.77
N HIS A 922 3.84 -14.25 -0.76
CA HIS A 922 4.62 -13.14 -1.29
C HIS A 922 5.70 -13.67 -2.24
N ARG A 923 5.25 -14.28 -3.34
CA ARG A 923 6.10 -14.93 -4.33
C ARG A 923 6.20 -14.09 -5.60
N GLU A 924 7.30 -14.23 -6.33
CA GLU A 924 7.64 -13.48 -7.55
C GLU A 924 7.97 -14.42 -8.69
N VAL A 925 7.48 -14.16 -9.90
CA VAL A 925 7.74 -14.98 -11.08
C VAL A 925 9.08 -14.63 -11.71
N CYS A 926 9.90 -15.64 -11.95
CA CYS A 926 11.22 -15.55 -12.53
C CYS A 926 11.38 -16.48 -13.74
N ILE A 927 12.39 -16.20 -14.57
CA ILE A 927 12.77 -17.03 -15.72
C ILE A 927 14.28 -17.14 -15.80
N ASP A 928 14.80 -18.36 -15.98
CA ASP A 928 16.21 -18.61 -16.20
C ASP A 928 16.41 -19.66 -17.30
N LYS A 929 17.63 -19.72 -17.88
CA LYS A 929 17.97 -20.69 -18.89
C LYS A 929 18.07 -22.09 -18.28
N MET A 930 17.52 -23.10 -18.95
CA MET A 930 17.64 -24.49 -18.60
C MET A 930 18.46 -25.25 -19.66
N GLU A 931 19.44 -26.01 -19.24
CA GLU A 931 20.34 -26.74 -20.12
C GLU A 931 20.36 -28.23 -19.79
N PHE A 932 20.78 -29.06 -20.77
CA PHE A 932 20.89 -30.48 -20.64
C PHE A 932 22.37 -30.95 -20.84
N ASN A 933 22.72 -32.02 -20.17
CA ASN A 933 23.96 -32.74 -20.41
C ASN A 933 23.84 -33.59 -21.70
N ALA A 934 24.96 -34.08 -22.20
CA ALA A 934 24.98 -34.90 -23.40
C ALA A 934 24.20 -36.22 -23.25
N ASP A 935 24.05 -36.73 -22.03
CA ASP A 935 23.28 -37.92 -21.70
C ASP A 935 21.75 -37.65 -21.55
N GLY A 936 21.33 -36.38 -21.71
CA GLY A 936 19.94 -35.98 -21.56
C GLY A 936 19.55 -35.59 -20.13
N THR A 937 20.41 -35.71 -19.14
CA THR A 937 20.11 -35.23 -17.78
C THR A 937 20.04 -33.71 -17.74
N ILE A 938 19.17 -33.17 -16.87
CA ILE A 938 19.05 -31.71 -16.69
C ILE A 938 20.26 -31.21 -15.90
N LYS A 939 20.95 -30.19 -16.41
CA LYS A 939 21.95 -29.45 -15.62
C LYS A 939 21.24 -28.66 -14.55
N ARG A 940 21.78 -28.62 -13.32
CA ARG A 940 21.24 -27.78 -12.24
C ARG A 940 21.19 -26.33 -12.68
N VAL A 941 20.01 -25.73 -12.62
CA VAL A 941 19.77 -24.32 -12.90
C VAL A 941 20.23 -23.48 -11.71
N VAL A 942 21.01 -22.44 -11.97
CA VAL A 942 21.36 -21.43 -10.98
C VAL A 942 20.36 -20.29 -11.09
N PRO A 943 19.53 -20.06 -10.06
CA PRO A 943 18.56 -18.97 -10.09
C PRO A 943 19.27 -17.62 -10.07
N THR A 944 18.77 -16.64 -10.84
CA THR A 944 19.42 -15.35 -10.98
C THR A 944 18.48 -14.17 -10.75
N HIS A 945 19.04 -12.99 -10.41
CA HIS A 945 18.32 -11.72 -10.45
C HIS A 945 18.22 -11.15 -11.86
N THR A 946 19.06 -11.60 -12.77
CA THR A 946 19.15 -11.02 -14.13
C THR A 946 18.29 -11.73 -15.16
N GLY A 947 17.81 -12.93 -14.88
CA GLY A 947 17.00 -13.70 -15.81
C GLY A 947 17.70 -13.96 -17.15
N ILE A 948 16.93 -13.87 -18.23
CA ILE A 948 17.41 -14.00 -19.60
C ILE A 948 18.06 -12.68 -20.03
N LYS A 949 19.33 -12.71 -20.39
CA LYS A 949 20.08 -11.54 -20.91
C LYS A 949 19.75 -11.23 -22.37
#